data_4f898162fb487e5867424e2bcb6aad88
#
_entry.id   4f898162fb487e5867424e2bcb6aad88
#
_cell.length_a   1.000
_cell.length_b   1.000
_cell.length_c   1.000
_cell.angle_alpha   90.00
_cell.angle_beta   90.00
_cell.angle_gamma   90.00
#
_symmetry.space_group_name_H-M   'P 1'
#
loop_
_entity.id
_entity.type
_entity.pdbx_description
1 polymer ?
#
loop_
_entity_poly.entity_id
_entity_poly.type
_entity_poly.pdbx_seq_one_letter_code
_entity_poly.pdbx_strand_id
1 'polypeptide(L)'
;MKTHDNRVLFSKALLKAATCLFLTAGAGMSPVFALPGTAESMKMEITQQTVTVSGVVKDKKGEPIIGANIMEKGTTNGTITDFDGKYTLKVKSAQSVLTISYIGYKTQEIPVGNGGKKDITLQDDSELMDEVVVIGYGTQRKGDVTSAVASVKAEDFTAGKIGDAAELIKGKVAGLTIAKGSGDPNAESTIRLRGVISLQGGSTPLVLVDGIEGGLGTVSPENIASIDVLKDASAAAIYGTRGANGVILITTKNGQRESRTAANYSGYMSLSKFGKTLDFYGAEEIRQGLTNYVDKGYDTDWLDAVSRTAFTHNHNFNISGGSKNTTYSADFTYRKEEGVLLETYNEEMRMRFDVSHWMLNDMLKVNFNMVKTFHKNGPIDAAGLGIYRQAIMRNPTEPIWNEDGTFYENFAVNYYYNPVGIIREQDGKYNSENTRMTGNITFEPIKNWQTNLMLSRRVTSDHNRGYYTSEYFSQKSENHTGYAYHSQNEYTTDNLEVTSKYNHTWNKHRFDALVGYNYQYNVNEGFGANNYDYPTDFYLWNNLGLGTALKDGKAGMSSYKNDNPLIGFFGRVSYGYDNKYNVLLSVRREGSSKFGENNKWATFPSVSLGWTISNEKFMEGLTWLNNLKLRAGYGVTGVIVGDSYNSLTRYEYGSPYFYDNGVWHQGLSVKSNPNPDLKWETSKEFNIGLDWAVLDERLSGSIDVYQKKTSDMLYDFTVPTPPNLYNKTLANAGKMRNQGIEIAVNAIPVRTKDFEWKTTVTASHNANKLLSLSNDLYETSNQIDHAYLGEPISLSTQRMEVGRSMGQFYGMKSVGVSENGLWMVENTKTGEIEEFTDNMLSNDDYRQYLGNALPKLYLGWNNSFRYKNFDLSFQMTGQFGFKILNEPRAYYENNSIAYNRLKSVQKAPYGGQYTLSTAQKQTFVSYYLEDGDFLKMTNITLGYNIPLKSSKFVKNIRAYVSADNLFCITGYDGLDPEMSNGDIWSLGIDWRDKYPSTRSFTFGLNVSF
;
A
#
# COMPACT_ATOMS: atom_id res chain seq x y z
N MET A 1 -19.89 -20.84 -30.89
CA MET A 1 -21.08 -20.15 -30.35
C MET A 1 -21.94 -21.08 -29.50
N LYS A 2 -21.35 -21.87 -28.61
CA LYS A 2 -22.04 -22.76 -27.64
C LYS A 2 -21.39 -22.84 -26.25
N THR A 3 -20.64 -21.78 -25.83
CA THR A 3 -19.99 -21.72 -24.54
C THR A 3 -20.55 -20.65 -23.58
N HIS A 4 -21.67 -20.00 -23.99
CA HIS A 4 -22.22 -18.88 -23.21
C HIS A 4 -23.15 -19.31 -22.05
N ASP A 5 -23.71 -20.50 -22.06
CA ASP A 5 -24.72 -20.90 -21.07
C ASP A 5 -24.16 -21.34 -19.72
N ASN A 6 -22.94 -21.88 -19.69
CA ASN A 6 -22.36 -22.34 -18.44
C ASN A 6 -21.87 -21.18 -17.54
N ARG A 7 -21.56 -20.01 -18.11
CA ARG A 7 -21.09 -18.83 -17.38
C ARG A 7 -22.19 -18.12 -16.59
N VAL A 8 -23.37 -18.03 -17.19
CA VAL A 8 -24.58 -17.46 -16.55
C VAL A 8 -25.09 -18.37 -15.44
N LEU A 9 -24.94 -19.69 -15.59
CA LEU A 9 -25.31 -20.67 -14.56
C LEU A 9 -24.42 -20.58 -13.32
N PHE A 10 -23.09 -20.36 -13.48
CA PHE A 10 -22.16 -20.24 -12.37
C PHE A 10 -22.38 -18.94 -11.56
N SER A 11 -22.56 -17.80 -12.23
CA SER A 11 -22.86 -16.53 -11.57
C SER A 11 -24.23 -16.54 -10.86
N LYS A 12 -25.25 -17.16 -11.48
CA LYS A 12 -26.57 -17.38 -10.88
C LYS A 12 -26.54 -18.39 -9.73
N ALA A 13 -25.64 -19.39 -9.79
CA ALA A 13 -25.44 -20.34 -8.69
C ALA A 13 -24.77 -19.67 -7.48
N LEU A 14 -23.78 -18.79 -7.69
CA LEU A 14 -23.15 -18.00 -6.62
C LEU A 14 -24.15 -17.05 -5.97
N LEU A 15 -24.96 -16.38 -6.77
CA LEU A 15 -26.00 -15.47 -6.25
C LEU A 15 -27.09 -16.24 -5.49
N LYS A 16 -27.50 -17.42 -5.97
CA LYS A 16 -28.45 -18.31 -5.29
C LYS A 16 -27.87 -18.91 -4.02
N ALA A 17 -26.57 -19.30 -4.02
CA ALA A 17 -25.89 -19.79 -2.83
C ALA A 17 -25.78 -18.69 -1.76
N ALA A 18 -25.43 -17.46 -2.15
CA ALA A 18 -25.43 -16.31 -1.26
C ALA A 18 -26.82 -15.99 -0.72
N THR A 19 -27.87 -16.07 -1.56
CA THR A 19 -29.27 -15.85 -1.16
C THR A 19 -29.78 -16.98 -0.24
N CYS A 20 -29.41 -18.23 -0.48
CA CYS A 20 -29.75 -19.34 0.42
C CYS A 20 -29.02 -19.23 1.77
N LEU A 21 -27.77 -18.76 1.81
CA LEU A 21 -27.07 -18.46 3.07
C LEU A 21 -27.75 -17.33 3.85
N PHE A 22 -28.27 -16.32 3.15
CA PHE A 22 -29.06 -15.24 3.79
C PHE A 22 -30.39 -15.74 4.36
N LEU A 23 -31.09 -16.64 3.67
CA LEU A 23 -32.38 -17.19 4.11
C LEU A 23 -32.23 -18.14 5.30
N THR A 24 -31.14 -18.90 5.38
CA THR A 24 -30.89 -19.80 6.50
C THR A 24 -30.39 -19.08 7.75
N ALA A 25 -29.65 -17.96 7.61
CA ALA A 25 -29.25 -17.12 8.73
C ALA A 25 -30.41 -16.27 9.28
N GLY A 26 -31.40 -15.90 8.44
CA GLY A 26 -32.58 -15.15 8.82
C GLY A 26 -33.69 -15.99 9.49
N ALA A 27 -33.70 -17.31 9.32
CA ALA A 27 -34.73 -18.17 9.88
C ALA A 27 -34.54 -18.52 11.39
N GLY A 28 -33.43 -18.11 11.98
CA GLY A 28 -33.08 -18.34 13.40
C GLY A 28 -33.44 -17.20 14.35
N MET A 29 -33.94 -16.07 13.85
CA MET A 29 -34.30 -14.92 14.68
C MET A 29 -35.81 -14.66 14.60
N SER A 30 -36.60 -15.47 15.29
CA SER A 30 -37.99 -15.10 15.62
C SER A 30 -37.97 -14.21 16.86
N PRO A 31 -38.52 -13.00 16.81
CA PRO A 31 -38.73 -12.23 18.01
C PRO A 31 -39.90 -12.84 18.76
N VAL A 32 -39.64 -13.45 19.91
CA VAL A 32 -40.67 -13.82 20.85
C VAL A 32 -41.20 -12.56 21.53
N PHE A 33 -42.28 -12.03 21.02
CA PHE A 33 -43.09 -11.10 21.77
C PHE A 33 -43.91 -11.92 22.79
N ALA A 34 -43.48 -11.88 24.05
CA ALA A 34 -44.28 -12.40 25.16
C ALA A 34 -45.34 -11.36 25.58
N LEU A 35 -46.59 -11.68 25.37
CA LEU A 35 -47.75 -11.01 26.01
C LEU A 35 -47.77 -11.39 27.50
N PRO A 36 -48.12 -10.48 28.40
CA PRO A 36 -48.17 -10.76 29.81
C PRO A 36 -49.38 -11.59 30.16
N GLY A 37 -49.17 -12.85 30.43
CA GLY A 37 -50.16 -13.72 31.05
C GLY A 37 -49.91 -13.76 32.57
N THR A 38 -50.85 -13.31 33.34
CA THR A 38 -50.89 -13.45 34.83
C THR A 38 -50.93 -14.92 35.22
N ALA A 39 -49.88 -15.37 35.86
CA ALA A 39 -49.94 -16.59 36.69
C ALA A 39 -49.15 -16.32 37.98
N GLU A 40 -49.89 -16.22 39.06
CA GLU A 40 -49.35 -16.31 40.41
C GLU A 40 -48.66 -17.67 40.59
N SER A 41 -47.34 -17.65 40.72
CA SER A 41 -46.62 -18.78 41.26
C SER A 41 -45.77 -18.33 42.45
N MET A 42 -46.00 -19.04 43.59
CA MET A 42 -45.29 -18.88 44.80
C MET A 42 -43.79 -18.68 44.64
N LYS A 43 -43.27 -17.53 45.04
CA LYS A 43 -41.84 -17.32 45.26
C LYS A 43 -41.40 -18.05 46.50
N MET A 44 -40.73 -19.17 46.31
CA MET A 44 -39.79 -19.69 47.29
C MET A 44 -38.53 -18.84 47.21
N GLU A 45 -38.32 -17.84 48.04
CA GLU A 45 -37.10 -17.10 48.25
C GLU A 45 -36.04 -18.05 48.82
N ILE A 46 -35.25 -18.69 47.94
CA ILE A 46 -33.93 -19.22 48.32
C ILE A 46 -33.03 -18.00 48.39
N THR A 47 -32.76 -17.48 49.53
CA THR A 47 -31.68 -16.53 49.81
C THR A 47 -30.35 -17.18 49.45
N GLN A 48 -29.90 -17.05 48.16
CA GLN A 48 -28.54 -17.36 47.78
C GLN A 48 -27.62 -16.34 48.47
N GLN A 49 -26.87 -16.76 49.46
CA GLN A 49 -25.81 -15.96 50.07
C GLN A 49 -24.73 -15.70 49.01
N THR A 50 -24.71 -14.52 48.39
CA THR A 50 -23.65 -14.08 47.51
C THR A 50 -22.35 -13.95 48.28
N VAL A 51 -21.28 -14.53 47.79
CA VAL A 51 -19.95 -14.53 48.42
C VAL A 51 -19.08 -13.52 47.68
N THR A 52 -18.39 -12.64 48.40
CA THR A 52 -17.44 -11.69 47.81
C THR A 52 -16.01 -12.26 47.92
N VAL A 53 -15.31 -12.30 46.80
CA VAL A 53 -13.89 -12.68 46.69
C VAL A 53 -13.12 -11.49 46.23
N SER A 54 -12.00 -11.18 46.83
CA SER A 54 -11.05 -10.16 46.42
C SER A 54 -9.61 -10.66 46.54
N GLY A 55 -8.68 -10.03 45.87
CA GLY A 55 -7.28 -10.43 45.96
C GLY A 55 -6.39 -9.71 44.91
N VAL A 56 -5.17 -10.17 44.76
CA VAL A 56 -4.21 -9.65 43.81
C VAL A 56 -3.76 -10.78 42.88
N VAL A 57 -3.78 -10.55 41.56
CA VAL A 57 -3.19 -11.47 40.59
C VAL A 57 -1.78 -11.02 40.31
N LYS A 58 -0.80 -11.94 40.46
CA LYS A 58 0.63 -11.66 40.23
C LYS A 58 1.25 -12.72 39.31
N ASP A 59 2.38 -12.40 38.74
CA ASP A 59 3.27 -13.38 38.07
C ASP A 59 4.18 -14.10 39.06
N LYS A 60 5.00 -15.04 38.57
CA LYS A 60 6.01 -15.76 39.37
C LYS A 60 7.08 -14.86 40.00
N LYS A 61 7.32 -13.68 39.40
CA LYS A 61 8.29 -12.70 39.91
C LYS A 61 7.68 -11.79 40.97
N GLY A 62 6.37 -11.93 41.24
CA GLY A 62 5.60 -11.13 42.21
C GLY A 62 5.07 -9.84 41.65
N GLU A 63 5.17 -9.60 40.36
CA GLU A 63 4.64 -8.40 39.67
C GLU A 63 3.13 -8.51 39.49
N PRO A 64 2.35 -7.42 39.75
CA PRO A 64 0.91 -7.46 39.57
C PRO A 64 0.54 -7.56 38.09
N ILE A 65 -0.38 -8.46 37.76
CA ILE A 65 -0.90 -8.62 36.39
C ILE A 65 -2.13 -7.72 36.23
N ILE A 66 -2.00 -6.72 35.36
CA ILE A 66 -3.04 -5.73 35.04
C ILE A 66 -3.95 -6.29 33.95
N GLY A 67 -5.28 -6.19 34.13
CA GLY A 67 -6.23 -6.60 33.08
C GLY A 67 -6.43 -8.12 33.00
N ALA A 68 -5.96 -8.91 33.98
CA ALA A 68 -6.29 -10.33 34.07
C ALA A 68 -7.80 -10.52 34.23
N ASN A 69 -8.39 -11.40 33.44
CA ASN A 69 -9.81 -11.69 33.46
C ASN A 69 -10.14 -12.74 34.54
N ILE A 70 -11.07 -12.40 35.45
CA ILE A 70 -11.53 -13.30 36.50
C ILE A 70 -13.03 -13.51 36.28
N MET A 71 -13.42 -14.74 35.95
CA MET A 71 -14.79 -15.13 35.65
C MET A 71 -15.30 -16.18 36.63
N GLU A 72 -16.55 -16.09 37.04
CA GLU A 72 -17.24 -17.19 37.70
C GLU A 72 -17.59 -18.25 36.66
N LYS A 73 -16.98 -19.45 36.80
CA LYS A 73 -17.09 -20.54 35.81
C LYS A 73 -18.52 -20.87 35.44
N GLY A 74 -18.80 -20.92 34.11
CA GLY A 74 -20.15 -21.23 33.62
C GLY A 74 -21.16 -20.08 33.71
N THR A 75 -20.71 -18.85 33.99
CA THR A 75 -21.56 -17.66 34.05
C THR A 75 -20.93 -16.50 33.29
N THR A 76 -21.68 -15.43 33.07
CA THR A 76 -21.16 -14.16 32.53
C THR A 76 -20.70 -13.19 33.62
N ASN A 77 -20.65 -13.63 34.89
CA ASN A 77 -20.22 -12.81 35.99
C ASN A 77 -18.71 -12.81 36.11
N GLY A 78 -18.09 -11.66 36.00
CA GLY A 78 -16.62 -11.54 36.02
C GLY A 78 -16.17 -10.11 36.25
N THR A 79 -14.85 -9.96 36.45
CA THR A 79 -14.15 -8.69 36.62
C THR A 79 -12.75 -8.81 36.01
N ILE A 80 -12.08 -7.68 35.84
CA ILE A 80 -10.66 -7.63 35.43
C ILE A 80 -9.84 -7.01 36.57
N THR A 81 -8.55 -7.34 36.63
CA THR A 81 -7.63 -6.74 37.60
C THR A 81 -7.34 -5.29 37.26
N ASP A 82 -7.19 -4.46 38.28
CA ASP A 82 -6.77 -3.08 38.21
C ASP A 82 -5.24 -2.94 38.02
N PHE A 83 -4.73 -1.72 38.04
CA PHE A 83 -3.29 -1.39 37.87
C PHE A 83 -2.36 -1.97 38.94
N ASP A 84 -2.91 -2.32 40.10
CA ASP A 84 -2.19 -3.02 41.21
C ASP A 84 -2.40 -4.53 41.13
N GLY A 85 -3.01 -5.06 40.07
CA GLY A 85 -3.39 -6.46 39.95
C GLY A 85 -4.55 -6.86 40.84
N LYS A 86 -5.25 -5.92 41.51
CA LYS A 86 -6.33 -6.20 42.47
C LYS A 86 -7.64 -6.49 41.75
N TYR A 87 -8.42 -7.40 42.30
CA TYR A 87 -9.75 -7.70 41.82
C TYR A 87 -10.73 -7.85 42.97
N THR A 88 -12.00 -7.64 42.70
CA THR A 88 -13.11 -7.95 43.59
C THR A 88 -14.29 -8.44 42.75
N LEU A 89 -14.82 -9.63 43.11
CA LEU A 89 -15.93 -10.24 42.39
C LEU A 89 -16.93 -10.79 43.39
N LYS A 90 -18.23 -10.50 43.19
CA LYS A 90 -19.35 -11.14 43.94
C LYS A 90 -19.82 -12.34 43.13
N VAL A 91 -19.79 -13.53 43.72
CA VAL A 91 -20.22 -14.77 43.10
C VAL A 91 -21.47 -15.34 43.76
N LYS A 92 -22.13 -16.25 43.06
CA LYS A 92 -23.46 -16.75 43.46
C LYS A 92 -23.43 -17.64 44.69
N SER A 93 -22.35 -18.36 44.95
CA SER A 93 -22.26 -19.28 46.11
C SER A 93 -20.79 -19.59 46.46
N ALA A 94 -20.59 -20.19 47.60
CA ALA A 94 -19.31 -20.73 48.08
C ALA A 94 -18.77 -21.89 47.21
N GLN A 95 -19.63 -22.57 46.47
CA GLN A 95 -19.26 -23.65 45.54
C GLN A 95 -18.82 -23.15 44.19
N SER A 96 -18.96 -21.84 43.90
CA SER A 96 -18.48 -21.24 42.63
C SER A 96 -16.98 -21.43 42.46
N VAL A 97 -16.55 -21.58 41.22
CA VAL A 97 -15.14 -21.65 40.80
C VAL A 97 -14.82 -20.41 40.01
N LEU A 98 -13.71 -19.75 40.31
CA LEU A 98 -13.17 -18.67 39.54
C LEU A 98 -12.27 -19.24 38.44
N THR A 99 -12.45 -18.81 37.23
CA THR A 99 -11.52 -19.02 36.11
C THR A 99 -10.73 -17.73 35.88
N ILE A 100 -9.43 -17.79 36.06
CA ILE A 100 -8.52 -16.63 35.92
C ILE A 100 -7.68 -16.85 34.66
N SER A 101 -7.75 -15.91 33.72
CA SER A 101 -7.02 -15.98 32.47
C SER A 101 -6.37 -14.65 32.16
N TYR A 102 -5.15 -14.72 31.60
CA TYR A 102 -4.43 -13.57 31.04
C TYR A 102 -3.53 -14.03 29.90
N ILE A 103 -3.32 -13.19 28.91
CA ILE A 103 -2.48 -13.53 27.74
C ILE A 103 -1.05 -13.80 28.22
N GLY A 104 -0.49 -14.95 27.82
CA GLY A 104 0.85 -15.38 28.23
C GLY A 104 0.92 -16.18 29.54
N TYR A 105 -0.23 -16.47 30.17
CA TYR A 105 -0.28 -17.24 31.43
C TYR A 105 -1.27 -18.39 31.35
N LYS A 106 -0.96 -19.50 32.05
CA LYS A 106 -1.87 -20.64 32.16
C LYS A 106 -3.13 -20.24 32.88
N THR A 107 -4.28 -20.52 32.26
CA THR A 107 -5.56 -20.33 32.88
C THR A 107 -5.66 -21.19 34.17
N GLN A 108 -5.99 -20.56 35.28
CA GLN A 108 -6.17 -21.24 36.58
C GLN A 108 -7.64 -21.24 37.01
N GLU A 109 -8.05 -22.35 37.58
CA GLU A 109 -9.35 -22.48 38.20
C GLU A 109 -9.18 -22.57 39.72
N ILE A 110 -9.88 -21.71 40.46
CA ILE A 110 -9.76 -21.62 41.91
C ILE A 110 -11.15 -21.67 42.53
N PRO A 111 -11.43 -22.65 43.46
CA PRO A 111 -12.69 -22.68 44.17
C PRO A 111 -12.82 -21.49 45.13
N VAL A 112 -14.00 -20.90 45.15
CA VAL A 112 -14.29 -19.72 45.97
C VAL A 112 -14.26 -20.04 47.46
N GLY A 113 -14.88 -21.13 47.89
CA GLY A 113 -15.00 -21.48 49.32
C GLY A 113 -15.77 -20.38 50.09
N ASN A 114 -15.39 -20.12 51.30
CA ASN A 114 -16.06 -19.13 52.16
C ASN A 114 -15.82 -17.64 51.75
N GLY A 115 -15.20 -17.39 50.57
CA GLY A 115 -14.88 -16.05 50.11
C GLY A 115 -13.65 -15.42 50.80
N GLY A 116 -13.56 -14.10 50.77
CA GLY A 116 -12.44 -13.36 51.37
C GLY A 116 -11.28 -13.08 50.41
N LYS A 117 -10.10 -12.86 50.97
CA LYS A 117 -8.94 -12.50 50.19
C LYS A 117 -8.27 -13.74 49.59
N LYS A 118 -8.13 -13.75 48.21
CA LYS A 118 -7.43 -14.80 47.48
C LYS A 118 -6.39 -14.15 46.53
N ASP A 119 -5.15 -14.16 46.95
CA ASP A 119 -4.04 -13.73 46.08
C ASP A 119 -3.67 -14.90 45.13
N ILE A 120 -3.50 -14.60 43.84
CA ILE A 120 -3.35 -15.58 42.79
C ILE A 120 -2.00 -15.33 42.11
N THR A 121 -1.20 -16.38 41.95
CA THR A 121 0.04 -16.32 41.15
C THR A 121 -0.19 -17.12 39.88
N LEU A 122 -0.27 -16.44 38.75
CA LEU A 122 -0.35 -17.09 37.45
C LEU A 122 1.01 -17.65 37.05
N GLN A 123 0.97 -18.83 36.47
CA GLN A 123 2.16 -19.48 35.90
C GLN A 123 2.25 -19.10 34.44
N ASP A 124 3.46 -18.74 34.00
CA ASP A 124 3.75 -18.51 32.61
C ASP A 124 3.30 -19.73 31.80
N ASP A 125 2.54 -19.50 30.76
CA ASP A 125 2.16 -20.55 29.85
C ASP A 125 3.23 -20.67 28.77
N SER A 126 4.19 -21.56 29.00
CA SER A 126 5.25 -21.84 28.05
C SER A 126 4.73 -22.45 26.73
N GLU A 127 3.46 -22.91 26.70
CA GLU A 127 2.81 -23.33 25.47
C GLU A 127 2.15 -22.14 24.73
N LEU A 128 1.85 -21.03 25.40
CA LEU A 128 1.29 -19.79 24.86
C LEU A 128 2.35 -18.74 24.50
N MET A 129 3.62 -18.94 24.87
CA MET A 129 4.75 -18.10 24.42
C MET A 129 5.14 -18.35 22.96
N ASP A 130 4.51 -19.27 22.25
CA ASP A 130 4.66 -19.41 20.81
C ASP A 130 3.79 -18.38 20.09
N GLU A 131 4.35 -17.18 19.86
CA GLU A 131 3.79 -16.19 18.96
C GLU A 131 3.39 -16.85 17.64
N VAL A 132 2.10 -16.74 17.29
CA VAL A 132 1.55 -17.33 16.07
C VAL A 132 1.67 -16.32 14.95
N VAL A 133 2.29 -16.72 13.85
CA VAL A 133 2.42 -15.92 12.64
C VAL A 133 1.49 -16.46 11.58
N VAL A 134 0.81 -15.59 10.86
CA VAL A 134 -0.01 -15.99 9.72
C VAL A 134 0.93 -16.30 8.55
N ILE A 135 0.80 -17.50 8.02
CA ILE A 135 1.48 -17.94 6.80
C ILE A 135 0.43 -18.47 5.82
N GLY A 136 0.76 -18.56 4.57
CA GLY A 136 -0.17 -18.99 3.53
C GLY A 136 -1.15 -20.10 3.95
N TYR A 137 -2.43 -19.79 3.94
CA TYR A 137 -3.55 -20.69 4.28
C TYR A 137 -3.51 -21.29 5.70
N GLY A 138 -3.02 -20.51 6.67
CA GLY A 138 -3.04 -20.92 8.07
C GLY A 138 -2.09 -20.15 8.95
N THR A 139 -1.97 -20.59 10.17
CA THR A 139 -1.07 -20.04 11.18
C THR A 139 -0.01 -21.06 11.55
N GLN A 140 1.20 -20.60 11.84
CA GLN A 140 2.30 -21.39 12.42
C GLN A 140 2.85 -20.71 13.66
N ARG A 141 3.39 -21.49 14.60
CA ARG A 141 4.17 -20.95 15.69
C ARG A 141 5.43 -20.28 15.14
N LYS A 142 5.80 -19.13 15.63
CA LYS A 142 7.01 -18.39 15.19
C LYS A 142 8.27 -19.25 15.27
N GLY A 143 8.35 -20.10 16.31
CA GLY A 143 9.42 -21.09 16.46
C GLY A 143 9.53 -22.09 15.30
N ASP A 144 8.43 -22.40 14.62
CA ASP A 144 8.38 -23.36 13.52
C ASP A 144 8.57 -22.75 12.13
N VAL A 145 8.43 -21.43 12.01
CA VAL A 145 8.56 -20.72 10.74
C VAL A 145 9.98 -20.85 10.19
N THR A 146 10.14 -21.41 9.00
CA THR A 146 11.43 -21.65 8.33
C THR A 146 11.76 -20.61 7.27
N SER A 147 10.80 -19.72 6.96
CA SER A 147 10.86 -18.69 5.92
C SER A 147 11.14 -17.31 6.51
N ALA A 148 11.52 -16.33 5.67
CA ALA A 148 11.70 -14.94 6.07
C ALA A 148 10.33 -14.25 6.21
N VAL A 149 9.82 -14.17 7.44
CA VAL A 149 8.55 -13.51 7.76
C VAL A 149 8.79 -12.43 8.81
N ALA A 150 8.23 -11.23 8.59
CA ALA A 150 8.22 -10.15 9.57
C ALA A 150 6.78 -9.87 10.00
N SER A 151 6.55 -9.78 11.31
CA SER A 151 5.24 -9.50 11.89
C SER A 151 5.27 -8.20 12.66
N VAL A 152 4.29 -7.32 12.44
CA VAL A 152 4.06 -6.09 13.19
C VAL A 152 2.67 -6.14 13.79
N LYS A 153 2.59 -5.99 15.11
CA LYS A 153 1.32 -6.07 15.86
C LYS A 153 0.72 -4.69 16.09
N ALA A 154 -0.57 -4.65 16.41
CA ALA A 154 -1.31 -3.41 16.65
C ALA A 154 -0.68 -2.50 17.72
N GLU A 155 -0.01 -3.07 18.73
CA GLU A 155 0.69 -2.33 19.79
C GLU A 155 1.93 -1.57 19.30
N ASP A 156 2.50 -2.01 18.16
CA ASP A 156 3.68 -1.40 17.54
C ASP A 156 3.30 -0.49 16.36
N PHE A 157 2.01 -0.31 16.06
CA PHE A 157 1.58 0.54 14.94
C PHE A 157 1.84 2.02 15.20
N THR A 158 2.12 2.74 14.13
CA THR A 158 2.23 4.20 14.16
C THR A 158 0.86 4.81 14.44
N ALA A 159 0.79 5.77 15.36
CA ALA A 159 -0.42 6.55 15.61
C ALA A 159 -0.30 7.92 14.94
N GLY A 160 -1.43 8.53 14.53
CA GLY A 160 -1.47 9.83 13.88
C GLY A 160 -2.46 9.88 12.73
N LYS A 161 -2.17 10.73 11.74
CA LYS A 161 -2.93 10.80 10.48
C LYS A 161 -2.50 9.64 9.57
N ILE A 162 -3.13 8.48 9.73
CA ILE A 162 -2.84 7.30 8.93
C ILE A 162 -3.86 7.18 7.80
N GLY A 163 -3.38 7.23 6.57
CA GLY A 163 -4.20 7.17 5.35
C GLY A 163 -4.50 5.74 4.91
N ASP A 164 -3.50 4.89 4.95
CA ASP A 164 -3.62 3.49 4.56
C ASP A 164 -2.84 2.55 5.51
N ALA A 165 -3.11 1.25 5.41
CA ALA A 165 -2.47 0.26 6.27
C ALA A 165 -0.96 0.12 6.08
N ALA A 166 -0.39 0.55 4.95
CA ALA A 166 1.06 0.49 4.71
C ALA A 166 1.80 1.44 5.64
N GLU A 167 1.25 2.62 5.91
CA GLU A 167 1.88 3.61 6.78
C GLU A 167 2.10 3.09 8.21
N LEU A 168 1.29 2.11 8.67
CA LEU A 168 1.45 1.48 9.99
C LEU A 168 2.76 0.72 10.14
N ILE A 169 3.32 0.20 9.04
CA ILE A 169 4.51 -0.65 9.01
C ILE A 169 5.72 0.01 8.32
N LYS A 170 5.58 1.25 7.86
CA LYS A 170 6.68 2.03 7.26
C LYS A 170 7.90 2.05 8.20
N GLY A 171 9.09 1.69 7.68
CA GLY A 171 10.34 1.65 8.46
C GLY A 171 10.41 0.61 9.58
N LYS A 172 9.46 -0.35 9.67
CA LYS A 172 9.43 -1.41 10.70
C LYS A 172 9.80 -2.79 10.17
N VAL A 173 9.78 -2.96 8.85
CA VAL A 173 10.10 -4.22 8.18
C VAL A 173 11.32 -4.02 7.29
N ALA A 174 12.43 -4.69 7.61
CA ALA A 174 13.64 -4.64 6.80
C ALA A 174 13.39 -5.23 5.40
N GLY A 175 13.88 -4.53 4.34
CA GLY A 175 13.66 -4.91 2.95
C GLY A 175 12.35 -4.43 2.34
N LEU A 176 11.43 -3.88 3.14
CA LEU A 176 10.17 -3.27 2.70
C LEU A 176 10.34 -1.74 2.65
N THR A 177 10.11 -1.17 1.48
CA THR A 177 10.09 0.29 1.29
C THR A 177 8.66 0.76 1.05
N ILE A 178 8.25 1.81 1.75
CA ILE A 178 6.95 2.46 1.63
C ILE A 178 7.21 3.95 1.49
N ALA A 179 6.85 4.52 0.35
CA ALA A 179 7.07 5.92 0.06
C ALA A 179 5.75 6.61 -0.33
N LYS A 180 5.51 7.78 0.22
CA LYS A 180 4.44 8.70 -0.15
C LYS A 180 5.03 10.10 -0.25
N GLY A 181 5.71 10.37 -1.37
CA GLY A 181 6.39 11.65 -1.61
C GLY A 181 5.47 12.78 -2.07
N SER A 182 4.16 12.58 -2.06
CA SER A 182 3.14 13.56 -2.48
C SER A 182 2.22 13.93 -1.31
N GLY A 183 1.82 15.20 -1.25
CA GLY A 183 0.81 15.71 -0.32
C GLY A 183 -0.63 15.61 -0.83
N ASP A 184 -0.84 15.08 -2.03
CA ASP A 184 -2.18 14.83 -2.58
C ASP A 184 -2.93 13.83 -1.69
N PRO A 185 -4.15 14.19 -1.20
CA PRO A 185 -4.97 13.28 -0.41
C PRO A 185 -5.32 11.97 -1.13
N ASN A 186 -5.26 11.96 -2.46
CA ASN A 186 -5.57 10.81 -3.32
C ASN A 186 -4.32 10.00 -3.71
N ALA A 187 -3.11 10.46 -3.35
CA ALA A 187 -1.89 9.72 -3.65
C ALA A 187 -1.81 8.42 -2.86
N GLU A 188 -1.57 7.32 -3.57
CA GLU A 188 -1.33 6.00 -2.97
C GLU A 188 0.12 5.84 -2.51
N SER A 189 0.34 5.02 -1.48
CA SER A 189 1.68 4.63 -1.05
C SER A 189 2.31 3.67 -2.05
N THR A 190 3.51 3.98 -2.54
CA THR A 190 4.32 3.05 -3.32
C THR A 190 5.00 2.05 -2.40
N ILE A 191 4.76 0.76 -2.61
CA ILE A 191 5.28 -0.32 -1.78
C ILE A 191 6.17 -1.21 -2.62
N ARG A 192 7.39 -1.47 -2.15
CA ARG A 192 8.33 -2.40 -2.78
C ARG A 192 8.99 -3.28 -1.74
N LEU A 193 9.14 -4.56 -2.07
CA LEU A 193 9.85 -5.53 -1.25
C LEU A 193 11.05 -6.09 -2.04
N ARG A 194 12.28 -5.93 -1.49
CA ARG A 194 13.52 -6.42 -2.11
C ARG A 194 13.79 -5.87 -3.51
N GLY A 195 13.29 -4.67 -3.82
CA GLY A 195 13.59 -3.94 -5.06
C GLY A 195 12.72 -4.31 -6.26
N VAL A 196 13.19 -3.96 -7.46
CA VAL A 196 12.51 -4.18 -8.74
C VAL A 196 12.86 -5.56 -9.29
N ILE A 197 11.89 -6.36 -9.70
CA ILE A 197 12.10 -7.73 -10.17
C ILE A 197 11.63 -7.99 -11.61
N SER A 198 10.87 -7.08 -12.21
CA SER A 198 10.31 -7.20 -13.55
C SER A 198 10.38 -5.86 -14.28
N LEU A 199 10.41 -5.87 -15.62
CA LEU A 199 10.34 -4.65 -16.44
C LEU A 199 8.89 -4.19 -16.67
N GLN A 200 7.91 -5.10 -16.67
CA GLN A 200 6.50 -4.80 -16.93
C GLN A 200 5.55 -5.33 -15.86
N GLY A 201 6.01 -6.23 -14.98
CA GLY A 201 5.17 -6.95 -14.01
C GLY A 201 4.85 -6.18 -12.72
N GLY A 202 5.23 -4.92 -12.63
CA GLY A 202 5.08 -4.15 -11.39
C GLY A 202 6.01 -4.63 -10.27
N SER A 203 5.96 -3.99 -9.11
CA SER A 203 6.79 -4.33 -7.94
C SER A 203 5.98 -4.39 -6.63
N THR A 204 4.65 -4.25 -6.70
CA THR A 204 3.78 -4.21 -5.52
C THR A 204 3.54 -5.61 -4.97
N PRO A 205 3.71 -5.86 -3.66
CA PRO A 205 3.36 -7.12 -3.02
C PRO A 205 1.86 -7.43 -3.09
N LEU A 206 1.52 -8.71 -3.08
CA LEU A 206 0.13 -9.16 -2.91
C LEU A 206 -0.37 -8.77 -1.50
N VAL A 207 -1.52 -8.14 -1.41
CA VAL A 207 -2.18 -7.81 -0.14
C VAL A 207 -3.36 -8.73 0.08
N LEU A 208 -3.38 -9.42 1.22
CA LEU A 208 -4.49 -10.26 1.66
C LEU A 208 -5.05 -9.73 2.98
N VAL A 209 -6.34 -9.48 3.03
CA VAL A 209 -7.06 -9.09 4.25
C VAL A 209 -7.91 -10.27 4.71
N ASP A 210 -7.59 -10.84 5.87
CA ASP A 210 -8.20 -12.07 6.41
C ASP A 210 -8.16 -13.24 5.41
N GLY A 211 -7.04 -13.36 4.66
CA GLY A 211 -6.80 -14.40 3.66
C GLY A 211 -7.39 -14.14 2.27
N ILE A 212 -8.06 -13.01 2.06
CA ILE A 212 -8.75 -12.66 0.82
C ILE A 212 -8.02 -11.50 0.15
N GLU A 213 -7.80 -11.58 -1.16
CA GLU A 213 -7.17 -10.53 -1.93
C GLU A 213 -7.93 -9.20 -1.81
N GLY A 214 -7.20 -8.15 -1.43
CA GLY A 214 -7.72 -6.80 -1.24
C GLY A 214 -6.65 -5.74 -1.40
N GLY A 215 -7.04 -4.47 -1.36
CA GLY A 215 -6.10 -3.33 -1.28
C GLY A 215 -5.90 -2.89 0.17
N LEU A 216 -4.81 -2.20 0.43
CA LEU A 216 -4.52 -1.59 1.73
C LEU A 216 -5.60 -0.57 2.16
N GLY A 217 -6.21 0.11 1.19
CA GLY A 217 -7.34 1.02 1.39
C GLY A 217 -8.69 0.33 1.68
N THR A 218 -8.77 -1.01 1.68
CA THR A 218 -10.04 -1.73 1.95
C THR A 218 -10.25 -2.08 3.43
N VAL A 219 -9.30 -1.75 4.29
CA VAL A 219 -9.35 -2.01 5.73
C VAL A 219 -9.00 -0.74 6.50
N SER A 220 -9.77 -0.46 7.54
CA SER A 220 -9.47 0.66 8.45
C SER A 220 -8.23 0.35 9.29
N PRO A 221 -7.22 1.24 9.34
CA PRO A 221 -6.01 1.04 10.15
C PRO A 221 -6.33 0.69 11.62
N GLU A 222 -7.36 1.30 12.18
CA GLU A 222 -7.81 1.11 13.57
C GLU A 222 -8.33 -0.32 13.83
N ASN A 223 -8.70 -1.03 12.76
CA ASN A 223 -9.31 -2.37 12.84
C ASN A 223 -8.31 -3.50 12.58
N ILE A 224 -7.04 -3.17 12.37
CA ILE A 224 -5.98 -4.16 12.12
C ILE A 224 -5.44 -4.69 13.45
N ALA A 225 -5.30 -6.01 13.55
CA ALA A 225 -4.69 -6.71 14.70
C ALA A 225 -3.20 -6.96 14.46
N SER A 226 -2.83 -7.41 13.25
CA SER A 226 -1.43 -7.62 12.84
C SER A 226 -1.26 -7.48 11.33
N ILE A 227 -0.03 -7.19 10.93
CA ILE A 227 0.41 -7.22 9.54
C ILE A 227 1.64 -8.12 9.48
N ASP A 228 1.53 -9.22 8.72
CA ASP A 228 2.61 -10.18 8.50
C ASP A 228 3.11 -10.04 7.07
N VAL A 229 4.42 -9.91 6.89
CA VAL A 229 5.06 -9.72 5.58
C VAL A 229 5.89 -10.95 5.25
N LEU A 230 5.45 -11.71 4.24
CA LEU A 230 6.17 -12.85 3.68
C LEU A 230 7.18 -12.34 2.66
N LYS A 231 8.47 -12.37 3.01
CA LYS A 231 9.52 -11.70 2.24
C LYS A 231 10.18 -12.58 1.20
N ASP A 232 10.23 -13.88 1.41
CA ASP A 232 10.93 -14.81 0.54
C ASP A 232 10.00 -15.73 -0.29
N ALA A 233 10.53 -16.26 -1.37
CA ALA A 233 9.79 -17.15 -2.25
C ALA A 233 9.37 -18.47 -1.57
N SER A 234 10.02 -18.90 -0.49
CA SER A 234 9.64 -20.13 0.21
C SER A 234 8.32 -19.99 0.97
N ALA A 235 8.06 -18.78 1.51
CA ALA A 235 6.78 -18.43 2.12
C ALA A 235 5.70 -18.09 1.09
N ALA A 236 6.09 -17.37 0.02
CA ALA A 236 5.17 -16.80 -0.96
C ALA A 236 4.75 -17.77 -2.09
N ALA A 237 5.53 -18.85 -2.35
CA ALA A 237 5.29 -19.77 -3.47
C ALA A 237 3.90 -20.42 -3.44
N ILE A 238 3.29 -20.62 -2.27
CA ILE A 238 1.95 -21.18 -2.15
C ILE A 238 0.87 -20.25 -2.76
N TYR A 239 1.16 -18.95 -2.89
CA TYR A 239 0.31 -17.98 -3.59
C TYR A 239 0.63 -17.88 -5.09
N GLY A 240 1.64 -18.62 -5.56
CA GLY A 240 2.00 -18.74 -6.96
C GLY A 240 2.49 -17.42 -7.54
N THR A 241 1.96 -17.10 -8.70
CA THR A 241 2.36 -15.91 -9.46
C THR A 241 2.01 -14.58 -8.77
N ARG A 242 0.98 -14.57 -7.94
CA ARG A 242 0.60 -13.37 -7.19
C ARG A 242 1.58 -13.05 -6.06
N GLY A 243 2.31 -14.06 -5.54
CA GLY A 243 3.27 -13.89 -4.44
C GLY A 243 4.69 -13.52 -4.86
N ALA A 244 4.98 -13.30 -6.15
CA ALA A 244 6.34 -13.06 -6.64
C ALA A 244 7.02 -11.82 -6.05
N ASN A 245 6.27 -10.77 -5.79
CA ASN A 245 6.74 -9.52 -5.14
C ASN A 245 6.68 -9.58 -3.60
N GLY A 246 6.42 -10.78 -3.02
CA GLY A 246 6.10 -10.96 -1.61
C GLY A 246 4.62 -10.81 -1.30
N VAL A 247 4.25 -11.07 -0.05
CA VAL A 247 2.85 -11.05 0.38
C VAL A 247 2.72 -10.28 1.70
N ILE A 248 1.74 -9.40 1.78
CA ILE A 248 1.35 -8.69 2.98
C ILE A 248 0.02 -9.28 3.47
N LEU A 249 0.04 -9.90 4.63
CA LEU A 249 -1.12 -10.52 5.26
C LEU A 249 -1.64 -9.60 6.36
N ILE A 250 -2.84 -9.10 6.21
CA ILE A 250 -3.49 -8.24 7.20
C ILE A 250 -4.53 -9.08 7.95
N THR A 251 -4.38 -9.17 9.25
CA THR A 251 -5.35 -9.78 10.14
C THR A 251 -6.15 -8.70 10.83
N THR A 252 -7.48 -8.76 10.76
CA THR A 252 -8.36 -7.77 11.39
C THR A 252 -8.76 -8.20 12.79
N LYS A 253 -9.19 -7.21 13.60
CA LYS A 253 -9.80 -7.45 14.93
C LYS A 253 -11.19 -8.04 14.73
N ASN A 254 -11.42 -9.24 15.25
CA ASN A 254 -12.68 -9.97 15.15
C ASN A 254 -13.25 -10.25 16.57
N GLY A 255 -14.54 -10.53 16.62
CA GLY A 255 -15.19 -10.96 17.86
C GLY A 255 -14.61 -12.30 18.37
N GLN A 256 -14.54 -12.46 19.68
CA GLN A 256 -14.09 -13.70 20.31
C GLN A 256 -15.29 -14.44 20.91
N ARG A 257 -15.23 -15.78 20.94
CA ARG A 257 -16.27 -16.62 21.57
C ARG A 257 -16.32 -16.31 23.08
N GLU A 258 -17.53 -16.35 23.61
CA GLU A 258 -17.81 -16.12 25.06
C GLU A 258 -17.30 -14.75 25.57
N SER A 259 -17.11 -13.78 24.66
CA SER A 259 -16.71 -12.43 25.00
C SER A 259 -17.91 -11.50 25.12
N ARG A 260 -17.84 -10.56 26.09
CA ARG A 260 -18.81 -9.47 26.15
C ARG A 260 -18.71 -8.59 24.93
N THR A 261 -19.83 -7.99 24.53
CA THR A 261 -19.82 -6.95 23.53
C THR A 261 -18.95 -5.79 23.98
N ALA A 262 -17.99 -5.42 23.15
CA ALA A 262 -17.12 -4.26 23.31
C ALA A 262 -17.41 -3.28 22.17
N ALA A 263 -17.53 -2.01 22.49
CA ALA A 263 -17.64 -0.93 21.54
C ALA A 263 -16.40 -0.03 21.66
N ASN A 264 -15.84 0.38 20.54
CA ASN A 264 -14.67 1.25 20.49
C ASN A 264 -14.96 2.40 19.52
N TYR A 265 -14.51 3.58 19.90
CA TYR A 265 -14.45 4.75 19.04
C TYR A 265 -13.00 5.19 18.92
N SER A 266 -12.56 5.44 17.70
CA SER A 266 -11.28 6.07 17.40
C SER A 266 -11.51 7.23 16.43
N GLY A 267 -11.06 8.41 16.77
CA GLY A 267 -11.23 9.58 15.91
C GLY A 267 -10.05 10.52 16.01
N TYR A 268 -9.80 11.28 14.95
CA TYR A 268 -8.82 12.35 14.94
C TYR A 268 -9.22 13.51 14.03
N MET A 269 -8.62 14.66 14.31
CA MET A 269 -8.67 15.87 13.49
C MET A 269 -7.24 16.30 13.20
N SER A 270 -6.96 16.73 11.96
CA SER A 270 -5.62 17.11 11.53
C SER A 270 -5.64 18.38 10.68
N LEU A 271 -4.64 19.20 10.87
CA LEU A 271 -4.35 20.37 10.03
C LEU A 271 -3.06 20.13 9.25
N SER A 272 -3.09 20.42 7.95
CA SER A 272 -1.97 20.18 7.05
C SER A 272 -1.63 21.44 6.26
N LYS A 273 -0.33 21.65 6.02
CA LYS A 273 0.22 22.69 5.13
C LYS A 273 1.36 22.07 4.30
N PHE A 274 1.78 22.74 3.23
CA PHE A 274 2.99 22.35 2.52
C PHE A 274 4.20 22.28 3.47
N GLY A 275 4.97 21.22 3.35
CA GLY A 275 6.20 21.03 4.14
C GLY A 275 7.35 21.91 3.65
N LYS A 276 7.49 22.02 2.33
CA LYS A 276 8.46 22.85 1.61
C LYS A 276 7.83 23.33 0.30
N THR A 277 8.15 24.54 -0.12
CA THR A 277 7.82 25.09 -1.44
C THR A 277 9.11 25.55 -2.13
N LEU A 278 9.08 25.67 -3.44
CA LEU A 278 10.20 26.17 -4.22
C LEU A 278 10.22 27.71 -4.19
N ASP A 279 11.42 28.29 -4.17
CA ASP A 279 11.62 29.75 -4.04
C ASP A 279 11.73 30.41 -5.44
N PHE A 280 10.58 30.91 -5.91
CA PHE A 280 10.47 31.61 -7.19
C PHE A 280 10.56 33.13 -7.01
N TYR A 281 10.78 33.84 -8.10
CA TYR A 281 10.72 35.32 -8.09
C TYR A 281 9.34 35.80 -7.68
N GLY A 282 9.29 36.83 -6.81
CA GLY A 282 8.13 37.62 -6.51
C GLY A 282 8.02 38.87 -7.42
N ALA A 283 7.01 39.70 -7.23
CA ALA A 283 6.82 40.92 -7.99
C ALA A 283 7.96 41.94 -7.82
N GLU A 284 8.60 41.92 -6.67
CA GLU A 284 9.72 42.83 -6.34
C GLU A 284 10.95 42.57 -7.25
N GLU A 285 11.33 41.29 -7.43
CA GLU A 285 12.44 40.89 -8.27
C GLU A 285 12.20 41.27 -9.75
N ILE A 286 10.94 41.21 -10.21
CA ILE A 286 10.56 41.62 -11.55
C ILE A 286 10.71 43.14 -11.71
N ARG A 287 10.24 43.95 -10.73
CA ARG A 287 10.37 45.41 -10.74
C ARG A 287 11.83 45.87 -10.65
N GLN A 288 12.68 45.08 -10.03
CA GLN A 288 14.13 45.35 -10.00
C GLN A 288 14.83 44.98 -11.32
N GLY A 289 14.11 44.51 -12.33
CA GLY A 289 14.66 44.14 -13.63
C GLY A 289 15.51 42.87 -13.66
N LEU A 290 15.33 41.98 -12.69
CA LEU A 290 16.05 40.71 -12.60
C LEU A 290 15.53 39.68 -13.61
N THR A 291 14.50 40.01 -14.36
CA THR A 291 13.89 39.18 -15.41
C THR A 291 13.56 40.00 -16.64
N ASN A 292 13.28 39.31 -17.77
CA ASN A 292 12.80 39.95 -18.98
C ASN A 292 11.27 40.15 -19.01
N TYR A 293 10.59 39.93 -17.86
CA TYR A 293 9.14 40.10 -17.77
C TYR A 293 8.76 41.56 -17.78
N VAL A 294 7.62 41.80 -18.42
CA VAL A 294 6.95 43.10 -18.32
C VAL A 294 6.20 43.10 -16.98
N ASP A 295 6.46 44.10 -16.16
CA ASP A 295 5.66 44.39 -14.98
C ASP A 295 4.23 44.79 -15.42
N LYS A 296 3.24 44.03 -15.00
CA LYS A 296 1.81 44.28 -15.27
C LYS A 296 1.13 45.09 -14.19
N GLY A 297 1.88 45.49 -13.14
CA GLY A 297 1.41 46.39 -12.09
C GLY A 297 0.72 45.71 -10.89
N TYR A 298 0.60 44.40 -10.86
CA TYR A 298 -0.01 43.62 -9.77
C TYR A 298 1.05 43.02 -8.84
N ASP A 299 0.59 42.49 -7.71
CA ASP A 299 1.41 41.70 -6.78
C ASP A 299 0.57 40.50 -6.33
N THR A 300 0.61 39.46 -7.13
CA THR A 300 -0.23 38.28 -6.98
C THR A 300 0.58 37.10 -6.40
N ASP A 301 0.25 36.69 -5.18
CA ASP A 301 0.69 35.42 -4.65
C ASP A 301 -0.18 34.30 -5.23
N TRP A 302 0.27 33.73 -6.36
CA TRP A 302 -0.44 32.68 -7.07
C TRP A 302 -0.58 31.40 -6.25
N LEU A 303 0.41 31.10 -5.39
CA LEU A 303 0.37 29.90 -4.57
C LEU A 303 -0.64 30.03 -3.43
N ASP A 304 -0.70 31.19 -2.78
CA ASP A 304 -1.72 31.47 -1.75
C ASP A 304 -3.14 31.48 -2.36
N ALA A 305 -3.30 32.03 -3.57
CA ALA A 305 -4.58 32.06 -4.29
C ALA A 305 -5.18 30.67 -4.58
N VAL A 306 -4.37 29.60 -4.64
CA VAL A 306 -4.79 28.22 -4.94
C VAL A 306 -4.61 27.28 -3.76
N SER A 307 -4.16 27.73 -2.61
CA SER A 307 -3.88 26.87 -1.46
C SER A 307 -4.66 27.25 -0.21
N ARG A 308 -4.70 26.34 0.74
CA ARG A 308 -5.34 26.51 2.06
C ARG A 308 -4.61 25.74 3.15
N THR A 309 -4.92 26.05 4.41
CA THR A 309 -4.67 25.10 5.50
C THR A 309 -5.73 24.01 5.41
N ALA A 310 -5.29 22.81 5.07
CA ALA A 310 -6.17 21.66 4.83
C ALA A 310 -6.64 21.03 6.14
N PHE A 311 -7.91 20.68 6.22
CA PHE A 311 -8.51 20.02 7.37
C PHE A 311 -8.84 18.56 7.06
N THR A 312 -8.47 17.66 7.96
CA THR A 312 -8.82 16.24 7.89
C THR A 312 -9.53 15.82 9.16
N HIS A 313 -10.57 15.01 9.05
CA HIS A 313 -11.17 14.32 10.19
C HIS A 313 -11.48 12.87 9.87
N ASN A 314 -11.35 12.01 10.88
CA ASN A 314 -11.61 10.58 10.79
C ASN A 314 -12.42 10.13 12.01
N HIS A 315 -13.41 9.28 11.77
CA HIS A 315 -14.28 8.70 12.80
C HIS A 315 -14.42 7.21 12.52
N ASN A 316 -13.96 6.39 13.42
CA ASN A 316 -14.10 4.94 13.36
C ASN A 316 -14.90 4.44 14.58
N PHE A 317 -15.91 3.62 14.32
CA PHE A 317 -16.71 2.90 15.31
C PHE A 317 -16.58 1.41 15.05
N ASN A 318 -16.19 0.69 16.07
CA ASN A 318 -16.10 -0.77 16.05
C ASN A 318 -16.95 -1.36 17.18
N ILE A 319 -17.73 -2.39 16.86
CA ILE A 319 -18.44 -3.20 17.84
C ILE A 319 -18.11 -4.67 17.59
N SER A 320 -17.74 -5.39 18.63
CA SER A 320 -17.41 -6.81 18.52
C SER A 320 -17.80 -7.57 19.76
N GLY A 321 -18.10 -8.86 19.60
CA GLY A 321 -18.48 -9.71 20.72
C GLY A 321 -18.74 -11.15 20.29
N GLY A 322 -19.17 -11.98 21.23
CA GLY A 322 -19.56 -13.35 20.89
C GLY A 322 -20.16 -14.14 22.03
N SER A 323 -21.10 -15.00 21.64
CA SER A 323 -21.62 -16.09 22.46
C SER A 323 -20.74 -17.34 22.34
N LYS A 324 -21.16 -18.45 22.94
CA LYS A 324 -20.50 -19.74 22.78
C LYS A 324 -20.40 -20.20 21.32
N ASN A 325 -21.43 -19.93 20.52
CA ASN A 325 -21.54 -20.48 19.17
C ASN A 325 -21.47 -19.41 18.07
N THR A 326 -21.49 -18.12 18.42
CA THR A 326 -21.50 -17.05 17.41
C THR A 326 -20.56 -15.95 17.82
N THR A 327 -19.73 -15.50 16.89
CA THR A 327 -18.96 -14.25 17.04
C THR A 327 -19.38 -13.27 15.96
N TYR A 328 -19.29 -11.99 16.27
CA TYR A 328 -19.62 -10.92 15.34
C TYR A 328 -18.66 -9.73 15.53
N SER A 329 -18.42 -9.03 14.46
CA SER A 329 -17.84 -7.69 14.49
C SER A 329 -18.46 -6.82 13.40
N ALA A 330 -18.62 -5.55 13.71
CA ALA A 330 -19.03 -4.53 12.74
C ALA A 330 -18.12 -3.32 12.92
N ASP A 331 -17.70 -2.75 11.81
CA ASP A 331 -16.84 -1.58 11.76
C ASP A 331 -17.42 -0.57 10.78
N PHE A 332 -17.40 0.69 11.18
CA PHE A 332 -17.80 1.82 10.37
C PHE A 332 -16.72 2.90 10.47
N THR A 333 -16.20 3.34 9.34
CA THR A 333 -15.25 4.45 9.24
C THR A 333 -15.78 5.50 8.29
N TYR A 334 -15.71 6.75 8.70
CA TYR A 334 -15.89 7.92 7.85
C TYR A 334 -14.66 8.81 7.96
N ARG A 335 -14.03 9.13 6.84
CA ARG A 335 -12.88 10.01 6.74
C ARG A 335 -13.09 11.02 5.62
N LYS A 336 -12.81 12.28 5.93
CA LYS A 336 -12.70 13.32 4.92
C LYS A 336 -11.36 14.03 5.09
N GLU A 337 -10.56 14.01 4.05
CA GLU A 337 -9.26 14.65 3.97
C GLU A 337 -9.31 15.71 2.88
N GLU A 338 -9.19 16.98 3.26
CA GLU A 338 -9.00 18.07 2.32
C GLU A 338 -7.53 18.16 1.91
N GLY A 339 -7.26 18.48 0.65
CA GLY A 339 -5.92 18.80 0.18
C GLY A 339 -5.55 20.25 0.44
N VAL A 340 -4.24 20.51 0.45
CA VAL A 340 -3.70 21.87 0.60
C VAL A 340 -4.01 22.72 -0.64
N LEU A 341 -4.02 22.14 -1.84
CA LEU A 341 -4.57 22.78 -3.04
C LEU A 341 -6.10 22.79 -2.97
N LEU A 342 -6.70 23.91 -3.35
CA LEU A 342 -8.16 24.09 -3.34
C LEU A 342 -8.86 23.04 -4.19
N GLU A 343 -10.09 22.68 -3.82
CA GLU A 343 -10.98 21.68 -4.45
C GLU A 343 -10.42 20.25 -4.48
N THR A 344 -9.17 20.01 -4.05
CA THR A 344 -8.68 18.64 -3.89
C THR A 344 -9.14 18.05 -2.56
N TYR A 345 -9.69 16.84 -2.58
CA TYR A 345 -10.11 16.11 -1.38
C TYR A 345 -10.24 14.62 -1.62
N ASN A 346 -10.24 13.85 -0.53
CA ASN A 346 -10.53 12.44 -0.46
C ASN A 346 -11.58 12.22 0.64
N GLU A 347 -12.78 11.80 0.26
CA GLU A 347 -13.87 11.43 1.18
C GLU A 347 -14.11 9.93 1.07
N GLU A 348 -14.04 9.26 2.21
CA GLU A 348 -14.14 7.80 2.26
C GLU A 348 -15.08 7.35 3.38
N MET A 349 -15.94 6.38 3.04
CA MET A 349 -16.77 5.67 3.98
C MET A 349 -16.54 4.16 3.81
N ARG A 350 -16.14 3.49 4.87
CA ARG A 350 -15.93 2.03 4.92
C ARG A 350 -16.90 1.39 5.91
N MET A 351 -17.47 0.28 5.50
CA MET A 351 -18.30 -0.57 6.33
C MET A 351 -17.77 -2.00 6.24
N ARG A 352 -17.59 -2.63 7.39
CA ARG A 352 -17.25 -4.06 7.46
C ARG A 352 -18.17 -4.74 8.41
N PHE A 353 -18.61 -5.92 8.04
CA PHE A 353 -19.42 -6.81 8.85
C PHE A 353 -18.84 -8.22 8.75
N ASP A 354 -18.64 -8.87 9.89
CA ASP A 354 -18.13 -10.24 9.99
C ASP A 354 -18.95 -11.01 11.03
N VAL A 355 -19.43 -12.18 10.65
CA VAL A 355 -20.14 -13.11 11.55
C VAL A 355 -19.61 -14.52 11.32
N SER A 356 -19.27 -15.19 12.42
CA SER A 356 -18.95 -16.62 12.41
C SER A 356 -19.92 -17.36 13.33
N HIS A 357 -20.41 -18.49 12.86
CA HIS A 357 -21.30 -19.36 13.63
C HIS A 357 -20.79 -20.82 13.61
N TRP A 358 -20.72 -21.43 14.78
CA TRP A 358 -20.34 -22.83 14.97
C TRP A 358 -21.54 -23.69 15.26
N MET A 359 -21.66 -24.81 14.59
CA MET A 359 -22.75 -25.77 14.72
C MET A 359 -22.23 -27.22 14.70
N LEU A 360 -23.09 -28.17 14.92
CA LEU A 360 -22.77 -29.61 14.95
C LEU A 360 -21.62 -29.93 15.95
N ASN A 361 -21.69 -29.41 17.16
CA ASN A 361 -20.64 -29.55 18.19
C ASN A 361 -19.25 -29.09 17.69
N ASP A 362 -19.21 -27.89 17.08
CA ASP A 362 -18.02 -27.24 16.52
C ASP A 362 -17.44 -27.91 15.26
N MET A 363 -18.04 -29.00 14.74
CA MET A 363 -17.58 -29.63 13.50
C MET A 363 -17.79 -28.76 12.26
N LEU A 364 -18.78 -27.85 12.29
CA LEU A 364 -19.07 -26.99 11.15
C LEU A 364 -19.04 -25.52 11.60
N LYS A 365 -18.17 -24.74 10.93
CA LYS A 365 -18.13 -23.28 11.08
C LYS A 365 -18.56 -22.63 9.77
N VAL A 366 -19.49 -21.71 9.85
CA VAL A 366 -19.85 -20.84 8.73
C VAL A 366 -19.45 -19.42 9.09
N ASN A 367 -18.72 -18.75 8.20
CA ASN A 367 -18.34 -17.35 8.33
C ASN A 367 -18.84 -16.57 7.12
N PHE A 368 -19.39 -15.41 7.37
CA PHE A 368 -19.74 -14.43 6.35
C PHE A 368 -19.04 -13.12 6.66
N ASN A 369 -18.36 -12.57 5.66
CA ASN A 369 -17.67 -11.28 5.72
C ASN A 369 -18.14 -10.40 4.55
N MET A 370 -18.49 -9.16 4.84
CA MET A 370 -18.84 -8.14 3.86
C MET A 370 -18.03 -6.87 4.13
N VAL A 371 -17.43 -6.32 3.09
CA VAL A 371 -16.78 -5.01 3.11
C VAL A 371 -17.39 -4.15 2.01
N LYS A 372 -17.82 -2.95 2.34
CA LYS A 372 -18.27 -1.94 1.39
C LYS A 372 -17.48 -0.65 1.64
N THR A 373 -16.85 -0.14 0.59
CA THR A 373 -16.13 1.14 0.62
C THR A 373 -16.75 2.07 -0.42
N PHE A 374 -17.01 3.29 -0.03
CA PHE A 374 -17.37 4.40 -0.92
C PHE A 374 -16.24 5.40 -0.86
N HIS A 375 -15.78 5.81 -2.01
CA HIS A 375 -14.70 6.75 -2.17
C HIS A 375 -15.11 7.86 -3.13
N LYS A 376 -14.88 9.11 -2.76
CA LYS A 376 -15.17 10.28 -3.59
C LYS A 376 -13.97 11.20 -3.57
N ASN A 377 -13.58 11.63 -4.75
CA ASN A 377 -12.53 12.64 -4.93
C ASN A 377 -13.13 13.86 -5.61
N GLY A 378 -12.54 15.03 -5.31
CA GLY A 378 -12.76 16.26 -6.07
C GLY A 378 -12.23 16.16 -7.49
N PRO A 379 -12.42 17.19 -8.29
CA PRO A 379 -11.81 17.24 -9.60
C PRO A 379 -10.29 17.08 -9.42
N ILE A 380 -9.79 15.98 -9.95
CA ILE A 380 -8.36 15.78 -10.10
C ILE A 380 -7.94 16.72 -11.20
N ASP A 381 -6.72 17.24 -11.13
CA ASP A 381 -6.10 17.94 -12.26
C ASP A 381 -6.14 17.05 -13.51
N ALA A 382 -7.30 17.07 -14.18
CA ALA A 382 -7.64 16.12 -15.24
C ALA A 382 -6.79 16.30 -16.49
N ALA A 383 -6.11 17.45 -16.59
CA ALA A 383 -5.24 17.76 -17.72
C ALA A 383 -3.77 17.44 -17.45
N GLY A 384 -3.41 16.94 -16.25
CA GLY A 384 -2.01 16.69 -15.87
C GLY A 384 -1.15 17.95 -15.86
N LEU A 385 -1.77 19.12 -15.70
CA LEU A 385 -1.10 20.42 -15.82
C LEU A 385 -0.43 20.87 -14.53
N GLY A 386 -0.71 20.18 -13.41
CA GLY A 386 -0.16 20.49 -12.11
C GLY A 386 -0.54 21.88 -11.61
N ILE A 387 -1.63 22.02 -10.85
CA ILE A 387 -2.06 23.31 -10.30
C ILE A 387 -0.90 24.02 -9.56
N TYR A 388 -0.12 23.23 -8.78
CA TYR A 388 1.08 23.74 -8.12
C TYR A 388 2.08 24.31 -9.12
N ARG A 389 2.37 23.56 -10.21
CA ARG A 389 3.26 24.03 -11.29
C ARG A 389 2.76 25.32 -11.90
N GLN A 390 1.48 25.39 -12.27
CA GLN A 390 0.91 26.59 -12.86
C GLN A 390 1.03 27.81 -11.92
N ALA A 391 0.81 27.61 -10.62
CA ALA A 391 0.95 28.68 -9.64
C ALA A 391 2.38 29.23 -9.55
N ILE A 392 3.40 28.34 -9.48
CA ILE A 392 4.78 28.78 -9.29
C ILE A 392 5.41 29.37 -10.56
N MET A 393 4.93 28.99 -11.75
CA MET A 393 5.49 29.48 -13.02
C MET A 393 4.84 30.78 -13.54
N ARG A 394 3.73 31.23 -12.92
CA ARG A 394 3.08 32.49 -13.33
C ARG A 394 3.91 33.70 -12.95
N ASN A 395 3.80 34.74 -13.78
CA ASN A 395 4.35 36.03 -13.48
C ASN A 395 3.55 36.66 -12.30
N PRO A 396 4.18 36.93 -11.15
CA PRO A 396 3.49 37.51 -9.98
C PRO A 396 2.98 38.93 -10.19
N THR A 397 3.37 39.59 -11.26
CA THR A 397 2.82 40.92 -11.61
C THR A 397 1.57 40.88 -12.50
N GLU A 398 1.12 39.67 -12.90
CA GLU A 398 -0.13 39.48 -13.64
C GLU A 398 -1.34 39.43 -12.69
N PRO A 399 -2.53 39.90 -13.15
CA PRO A 399 -3.77 39.80 -12.39
C PRO A 399 -4.36 38.37 -12.48
N ILE A 400 -5.23 38.04 -11.52
CA ILE A 400 -6.02 36.79 -11.60
C ILE A 400 -7.19 36.97 -12.58
N TRP A 401 -7.82 38.15 -12.56
CA TRP A 401 -9.01 38.50 -13.38
C TRP A 401 -8.75 39.69 -14.29
N ASN A 402 -9.39 39.64 -15.44
CA ASN A 402 -9.55 40.81 -16.29
C ASN A 402 -10.55 41.80 -15.69
N GLU A 403 -10.63 43.02 -16.26
CA GLU A 403 -11.57 44.07 -15.83
C GLU A 403 -13.05 43.65 -16.01
N ASP A 404 -13.33 42.76 -16.94
CA ASP A 404 -14.66 42.18 -17.19
C ASP A 404 -15.05 41.01 -16.27
N GLY A 405 -14.15 40.63 -15.36
CA GLY A 405 -14.36 39.57 -14.40
C GLY A 405 -14.03 38.18 -14.94
N THR A 406 -13.57 38.02 -16.18
CA THR A 406 -13.06 36.76 -16.70
C THR A 406 -11.64 36.49 -16.21
N PHE A 407 -11.16 35.22 -16.29
CA PHE A 407 -9.81 34.88 -15.89
C PHE A 407 -8.77 35.39 -16.90
N TYR A 408 -7.70 36.01 -16.38
CA TYR A 408 -6.60 36.48 -17.20
C TYR A 408 -5.79 35.28 -17.72
N GLU A 409 -5.71 35.11 -19.06
CA GLU A 409 -4.91 34.09 -19.72
C GLU A 409 -3.90 34.71 -20.67
N ASN A 410 -2.73 34.07 -20.80
CA ASN A 410 -1.68 34.44 -21.75
C ASN A 410 -1.35 33.25 -22.65
N PHE A 411 -2.12 33.08 -23.70
CA PHE A 411 -1.96 31.98 -24.66
C PHE A 411 -0.71 32.10 -25.58
N ALA A 412 0.04 33.19 -25.47
CA ALA A 412 1.31 33.32 -26.18
C ALA A 412 2.42 32.44 -25.59
N VAL A 413 2.25 32.00 -24.34
CA VAL A 413 3.17 31.10 -23.65
C VAL A 413 2.53 29.72 -23.52
N ASN A 414 3.19 28.69 -24.07
CA ASN A 414 2.69 27.32 -24.02
C ASN A 414 2.68 26.78 -22.59
N TYR A 415 1.63 26.02 -22.25
CA TYR A 415 1.45 25.38 -20.93
C TYR A 415 1.46 26.37 -19.77
N TYR A 416 0.95 27.58 -19.98
CA TYR A 416 0.96 28.69 -19.05
C TYR A 416 -0.47 29.19 -18.81
N TYR A 417 -1.16 28.56 -17.86
CA TYR A 417 -2.59 28.79 -17.65
C TYR A 417 -2.86 29.36 -16.25
N ASN A 418 -3.97 30.05 -16.10
CA ASN A 418 -4.38 30.62 -14.81
C ASN A 418 -4.81 29.50 -13.85
N PRO A 419 -4.06 29.21 -12.77
CA PRO A 419 -4.38 28.11 -11.88
C PRO A 419 -5.70 28.30 -11.12
N VAL A 420 -6.12 29.54 -10.87
CA VAL A 420 -7.42 29.84 -10.25
C VAL A 420 -8.55 29.57 -11.26
N GLY A 421 -8.36 29.92 -12.52
CA GLY A 421 -9.27 29.60 -13.61
C GLY A 421 -9.43 28.09 -13.78
N ILE A 422 -8.32 27.34 -13.77
CA ILE A 422 -8.38 25.86 -13.81
C ILE A 422 -9.28 25.31 -12.70
N ILE A 423 -9.13 25.78 -11.47
CA ILE A 423 -9.90 25.31 -10.32
C ILE A 423 -11.38 25.70 -10.41
N ARG A 424 -11.69 26.91 -10.89
CA ARG A 424 -13.03 27.46 -10.85
C ARG A 424 -13.90 27.08 -12.03
N GLU A 425 -13.28 26.89 -13.19
CA GLU A 425 -13.97 26.64 -14.45
C GLU A 425 -14.09 25.14 -14.79
N GLN A 426 -13.82 24.29 -13.82
CA GLN A 426 -14.08 22.86 -13.91
C GLN A 426 -15.01 22.41 -12.77
N ASP A 427 -15.92 21.49 -13.07
CA ASP A 427 -16.63 20.70 -12.06
C ASP A 427 -16.45 19.22 -12.41
N GLY A 428 -16.11 18.41 -11.43
CA GLY A 428 -15.86 17.00 -11.65
C GLY A 428 -16.00 16.18 -10.38
N LYS A 429 -16.39 14.92 -10.56
CA LYS A 429 -16.56 13.96 -9.45
C LYS A 429 -16.08 12.59 -9.87
N TYR A 430 -15.13 12.07 -9.16
CA TYR A 430 -14.77 10.67 -9.21
C TYR A 430 -15.37 9.95 -8.01
N ASN A 431 -16.20 8.94 -8.28
CA ASN A 431 -16.78 8.08 -7.25
C ASN A 431 -16.33 6.64 -7.52
N SER A 432 -15.77 5.99 -6.52
CA SER A 432 -15.44 4.57 -6.55
C SER A 432 -16.19 3.82 -5.46
N GLU A 433 -16.85 2.74 -5.84
CA GLU A 433 -17.52 1.83 -4.92
C GLU A 433 -16.87 0.46 -4.99
N ASN A 434 -16.38 -0.04 -3.86
CA ASN A 434 -15.87 -1.39 -3.76
C ASN A 434 -16.76 -2.19 -2.81
N THR A 435 -17.27 -3.32 -3.30
CA THR A 435 -18.05 -4.27 -2.51
C THR A 435 -17.39 -5.63 -2.58
N ARG A 436 -17.05 -6.20 -1.42
CA ARG A 436 -16.54 -7.57 -1.30
C ARG A 436 -17.44 -8.35 -0.37
N MET A 437 -17.91 -9.51 -0.83
CA MET A 437 -18.69 -10.48 -0.07
C MET A 437 -17.95 -11.80 -0.06
N THR A 438 -17.79 -12.42 1.10
CA THR A 438 -17.10 -13.69 1.24
C THR A 438 -17.87 -14.61 2.18
N GLY A 439 -18.10 -15.82 1.75
CA GLY A 439 -18.61 -16.92 2.54
C GLY A 439 -17.54 -17.99 2.71
N ASN A 440 -17.30 -18.40 3.95
CA ASN A 440 -16.42 -19.50 4.30
C ASN A 440 -17.19 -20.59 5.04
N ILE A 441 -17.02 -21.84 4.60
CA ILE A 441 -17.56 -23.02 5.27
C ILE A 441 -16.37 -23.88 5.66
N THR A 442 -16.12 -24.02 6.96
CA THR A 442 -15.07 -24.91 7.48
C THR A 442 -15.72 -26.13 8.12
N PHE A 443 -15.36 -27.32 7.65
CA PHE A 443 -15.86 -28.59 8.16
C PHE A 443 -14.70 -29.42 8.75
N GLU A 444 -14.82 -29.77 10.03
CA GLU A 444 -13.88 -30.58 10.79
C GLU A 444 -14.56 -31.86 11.29
N PRO A 445 -14.75 -32.87 10.41
CA PRO A 445 -15.43 -34.13 10.79
C PRO A 445 -14.63 -34.97 11.78
N ILE A 446 -13.31 -34.85 11.75
CA ILE A 446 -12.36 -35.52 12.62
C ILE A 446 -11.41 -34.48 13.15
N LYS A 447 -11.10 -34.53 14.43
CA LYS A 447 -10.18 -33.60 15.09
C LYS A 447 -8.88 -33.46 14.29
N ASN A 448 -8.47 -32.21 14.06
CA ASN A 448 -7.28 -31.81 13.31
C ASN A 448 -7.36 -32.02 11.78
N TRP A 449 -8.49 -32.45 11.22
CA TRP A 449 -8.71 -32.49 9.76
C TRP A 449 -9.80 -31.49 9.37
N GLN A 450 -9.39 -30.39 8.79
CA GLN A 450 -10.28 -29.30 8.39
C GLN A 450 -10.33 -29.18 6.88
N THR A 451 -11.54 -29.11 6.33
CA THR A 451 -11.77 -28.74 4.93
C THR A 451 -12.52 -27.41 4.90
N ASN A 452 -11.99 -26.46 4.15
CA ASN A 452 -12.57 -25.12 4.00
C ASN A 452 -12.99 -24.89 2.53
N LEU A 453 -14.20 -24.40 2.35
CA LEU A 453 -14.72 -23.87 1.09
C LEU A 453 -14.89 -22.36 1.25
N MET A 454 -14.21 -21.57 0.44
CA MET A 454 -14.36 -20.14 0.34
C MET A 454 -14.97 -19.75 -1.00
N LEU A 455 -15.98 -18.90 -0.95
CA LEU A 455 -16.59 -18.23 -2.10
C LEU A 455 -16.49 -16.72 -1.86
N SER A 456 -15.89 -15.99 -2.79
CA SER A 456 -15.78 -14.53 -2.68
C SER A 456 -16.11 -13.84 -3.99
N ARG A 457 -16.87 -12.76 -3.92
CA ARG A 457 -17.09 -11.84 -5.02
C ARG A 457 -16.70 -10.44 -4.62
N ARG A 458 -15.87 -9.80 -5.44
CA ARG A 458 -15.50 -8.38 -5.33
C ARG A 458 -15.98 -7.66 -6.59
N VAL A 459 -16.66 -6.55 -6.41
CA VAL A 459 -17.05 -5.63 -7.48
C VAL A 459 -16.53 -4.25 -7.12
N THR A 460 -15.76 -3.67 -8.02
CA THR A 460 -15.35 -2.26 -7.96
C THR A 460 -16.01 -1.54 -9.12
N SER A 461 -16.74 -0.48 -8.84
CA SER A 461 -17.42 0.34 -9.84
C SER A 461 -16.95 1.77 -9.70
N ASP A 462 -16.28 2.26 -10.75
CA ASP A 462 -15.71 3.59 -10.82
C ASP A 462 -16.55 4.45 -11.77
N HIS A 463 -16.97 5.62 -11.29
CA HIS A 463 -17.69 6.61 -12.05
C HIS A 463 -16.92 7.91 -12.08
N ASN A 464 -16.45 8.31 -13.24
CA ASN A 464 -15.76 9.59 -13.44
C ASN A 464 -16.62 10.49 -14.33
N ARG A 465 -16.91 11.71 -13.87
CA ARG A 465 -17.74 12.70 -14.54
C ARG A 465 -17.11 14.05 -14.39
N GLY A 466 -17.11 14.83 -15.45
CA GLY A 466 -16.57 16.17 -15.41
C GLY A 466 -17.15 17.06 -16.48
N TYR A 467 -17.02 18.35 -16.20
CA TYR A 467 -17.40 19.44 -17.06
C TYR A 467 -16.34 20.52 -17.02
N TYR A 468 -15.97 21.03 -18.18
CA TYR A 468 -15.19 22.26 -18.34
C TYR A 468 -16.11 23.30 -18.94
N THR A 469 -16.19 24.47 -18.29
CA THR A 469 -17.05 25.57 -18.76
C THR A 469 -16.51 26.18 -20.05
N SER A 470 -17.31 27.02 -20.70
CA SER A 470 -16.88 27.81 -21.85
C SER A 470 -15.67 28.72 -21.55
N GLU A 471 -15.48 29.08 -20.26
CA GLU A 471 -14.39 29.95 -19.79
C GLU A 471 -13.12 29.18 -19.45
N TYR A 472 -13.16 27.85 -19.41
CA TYR A 472 -11.98 27.02 -19.14
C TYR A 472 -10.92 27.22 -20.23
N PHE A 473 -9.66 27.31 -19.85
CA PHE A 473 -8.57 27.71 -20.75
C PHE A 473 -8.51 26.90 -22.07
N SER A 474 -8.71 25.55 -22.01
CA SER A 474 -8.66 24.74 -23.23
C SER A 474 -9.87 25.00 -24.13
N GLN A 475 -11.05 25.24 -23.56
CA GLN A 475 -12.24 25.58 -24.34
C GLN A 475 -12.06 26.92 -25.05
N LYS A 476 -11.49 27.91 -24.35
CA LYS A 476 -11.16 29.21 -24.95
C LYS A 476 -10.10 29.10 -26.05
N SER A 477 -9.03 28.36 -25.85
CA SER A 477 -7.94 28.22 -26.82
C SER A 477 -8.38 27.48 -28.09
N GLU A 478 -9.36 26.56 -27.98
CA GLU A 478 -9.87 25.73 -29.08
C GLU A 478 -11.19 26.23 -29.66
N ASN A 479 -11.73 27.35 -29.14
CA ASN A 479 -13.04 27.94 -29.49
C ASN A 479 -14.23 26.98 -29.28
N HIS A 480 -14.19 26.21 -28.18
CA HIS A 480 -15.32 25.40 -27.74
C HIS A 480 -16.14 26.14 -26.68
N THR A 481 -17.41 25.84 -26.59
CA THR A 481 -18.34 26.44 -25.60
C THR A 481 -18.72 25.45 -24.48
N GLY A 482 -17.74 24.64 -24.02
CA GLY A 482 -17.88 23.67 -22.95
C GLY A 482 -17.61 22.25 -23.39
N TYR A 483 -17.17 21.43 -22.41
CA TYR A 483 -16.86 20.02 -22.59
C TYR A 483 -17.37 19.21 -21.43
N ALA A 484 -18.09 18.11 -21.70
CA ALA A 484 -18.53 17.17 -20.69
C ALA A 484 -18.09 15.75 -21.01
N TYR A 485 -17.81 14.99 -19.96
CA TYR A 485 -17.52 13.56 -20.09
C TYR A 485 -18.14 12.74 -18.97
N HIS A 486 -18.49 11.49 -19.30
CA HIS A 486 -18.81 10.43 -18.34
C HIS A 486 -18.02 9.18 -18.69
N SER A 487 -17.42 8.54 -17.69
CA SER A 487 -16.92 7.19 -17.83
C SER A 487 -17.32 6.33 -16.64
N GLN A 488 -17.56 5.06 -16.92
CA GLN A 488 -17.85 4.04 -15.93
C GLN A 488 -17.00 2.82 -16.23
N ASN A 489 -16.28 2.34 -15.21
CA ASN A 489 -15.52 1.12 -15.26
C ASN A 489 -16.02 0.17 -14.16
N GLU A 490 -16.19 -1.10 -14.49
CA GLU A 490 -16.53 -2.13 -13.52
C GLU A 490 -15.49 -3.23 -13.56
N TYR A 491 -14.94 -3.54 -12.41
CA TYR A 491 -13.98 -4.61 -12.20
C TYR A 491 -14.56 -5.65 -11.24
N THR A 492 -14.86 -6.84 -11.77
CA THR A 492 -15.41 -7.97 -11.00
C THR A 492 -14.39 -9.07 -10.86
N THR A 493 -14.19 -9.56 -9.62
CA THR A 493 -13.38 -10.74 -9.31
C THR A 493 -14.22 -11.75 -8.56
N ASP A 494 -14.38 -12.94 -9.13
CA ASP A 494 -15.00 -14.10 -8.51
C ASP A 494 -13.93 -15.11 -8.11
N ASN A 495 -13.93 -15.54 -6.84
CA ASN A 495 -13.01 -16.55 -6.31
C ASN A 495 -13.76 -17.74 -5.73
N LEU A 496 -13.31 -18.94 -6.10
CA LEU A 496 -13.65 -20.20 -5.45
C LEU A 496 -12.35 -20.80 -4.94
N GLU A 497 -12.30 -21.17 -3.66
CA GLU A 497 -11.16 -21.85 -3.08
C GLU A 497 -11.60 -23.02 -2.21
N VAL A 498 -10.98 -24.16 -2.39
CA VAL A 498 -11.16 -25.36 -1.54
C VAL A 498 -9.82 -25.75 -0.98
N THR A 499 -9.73 -25.85 0.34
CA THR A 499 -8.52 -26.34 1.01
C THR A 499 -8.85 -27.46 1.97
N SER A 500 -7.96 -28.44 2.07
CA SER A 500 -8.06 -29.48 3.08
C SER A 500 -6.73 -29.58 3.82
N LYS A 501 -6.79 -29.47 5.15
CA LYS A 501 -5.65 -29.40 6.04
C LYS A 501 -5.75 -30.50 7.08
N TYR A 502 -4.65 -31.20 7.30
CA TYR A 502 -4.49 -32.16 8.40
C TYR A 502 -3.26 -31.80 9.22
N ASN A 503 -3.40 -31.74 10.55
CA ASN A 503 -2.26 -31.53 11.45
C ASN A 503 -2.27 -32.58 12.56
N HIS A 504 -1.08 -33.03 12.94
CA HIS A 504 -0.94 -34.01 14.02
C HIS A 504 0.39 -33.84 14.74
N THR A 505 0.33 -33.95 16.07
CA THR A 505 1.52 -33.93 16.93
C THR A 505 1.56 -35.22 17.74
N TRP A 506 2.69 -35.92 17.61
CA TRP A 506 2.95 -37.14 18.41
C TRP A 506 4.37 -37.10 18.98
N ASN A 507 4.47 -37.16 20.28
CA ASN A 507 5.74 -37.04 21.00
C ASN A 507 6.48 -35.75 20.58
N LYS A 508 7.65 -35.90 19.96
CA LYS A 508 8.51 -34.84 19.49
C LYS A 508 8.26 -34.44 18.02
N HIS A 509 7.33 -35.07 17.33
CA HIS A 509 7.06 -34.93 15.93
C HIS A 509 5.82 -34.04 15.72
N ARG A 510 5.91 -33.06 14.85
CA ARG A 510 4.78 -32.27 14.37
C ARG A 510 4.67 -32.40 12.86
N PHE A 511 3.50 -32.66 12.39
CA PHE A 511 3.18 -32.81 10.97
C PHE A 511 1.99 -31.94 10.60
N ASP A 512 2.10 -31.16 9.52
CA ASP A 512 1.02 -30.38 8.94
C ASP A 512 1.06 -30.58 7.42
N ALA A 513 -0.07 -30.97 6.84
CA ALA A 513 -0.23 -31.13 5.41
C ALA A 513 -1.46 -30.34 4.95
N LEU A 514 -1.33 -29.66 3.84
CA LEU A 514 -2.36 -28.88 3.18
C LEU A 514 -2.38 -29.22 1.70
N VAL A 515 -3.57 -29.39 1.16
CA VAL A 515 -3.82 -29.44 -0.28
C VAL A 515 -4.93 -28.45 -0.62
N GLY A 516 -4.88 -27.88 -1.81
CA GLY A 516 -5.88 -26.89 -2.20
C GLY A 516 -6.04 -26.73 -3.70
N TYR A 517 -7.19 -26.18 -4.05
CA TYR A 517 -7.60 -25.79 -5.38
C TYR A 517 -8.15 -24.37 -5.31
N ASN A 518 -7.77 -23.50 -6.26
CA ASN A 518 -8.43 -22.23 -6.45
C ASN A 518 -8.78 -21.95 -7.90
N TYR A 519 -9.88 -21.27 -8.09
CA TYR A 519 -10.32 -20.70 -9.35
C TYR A 519 -10.61 -19.20 -9.12
N GLN A 520 -10.01 -18.34 -9.94
CA GLN A 520 -10.26 -16.90 -9.95
C GLN A 520 -10.68 -16.50 -11.35
N TYR A 521 -11.73 -15.70 -11.45
CA TYR A 521 -12.22 -15.14 -12.70
C TYR A 521 -12.34 -13.63 -12.57
N ASN A 522 -11.59 -12.93 -13.41
CA ASN A 522 -11.59 -11.48 -13.45
C ASN A 522 -12.29 -11.01 -14.72
N VAL A 523 -13.17 -10.01 -14.58
CA VAL A 523 -13.81 -9.30 -15.67
C VAL A 523 -13.58 -7.81 -15.45
N ASN A 524 -13.13 -7.13 -16.49
CA ASN A 524 -12.99 -5.68 -16.52
C ASN A 524 -13.75 -5.16 -17.74
N GLU A 525 -14.77 -4.34 -17.49
CA GLU A 525 -15.59 -3.74 -18.55
C GLU A 525 -15.80 -2.26 -18.27
N GLY A 526 -15.89 -1.47 -19.33
CA GLY A 526 -16.06 -0.04 -19.20
C GLY A 526 -16.76 0.59 -20.40
N PHE A 527 -17.33 1.76 -20.12
CA PHE A 527 -17.99 2.62 -21.07
C PHE A 527 -17.58 4.07 -20.82
N GLY A 528 -17.35 4.84 -21.88
CA GLY A 528 -17.08 6.26 -21.81
C GLY A 528 -17.78 7.02 -22.94
N ALA A 529 -18.22 8.24 -22.63
CA ALA A 529 -18.76 9.17 -23.60
C ALA A 529 -18.35 10.61 -23.25
N ASN A 530 -18.14 11.42 -24.28
CA ASN A 530 -17.88 12.85 -24.12
C ASN A 530 -18.57 13.65 -25.23
N ASN A 531 -18.77 14.93 -25.01
CA ASN A 531 -19.33 15.85 -25.99
C ASN A 531 -18.83 17.27 -25.75
N TYR A 532 -18.90 18.12 -26.78
CA TYR A 532 -18.43 19.50 -26.79
C TYR A 532 -19.55 20.46 -27.22
N ASP A 533 -19.28 21.75 -27.08
CA ASP A 533 -20.06 22.86 -27.61
C ASP A 533 -21.47 22.92 -27.04
N TYR A 534 -21.53 23.18 -25.74
CA TYR A 534 -22.78 23.31 -24.99
C TYR A 534 -23.37 24.71 -25.15
N PRO A 535 -24.69 24.82 -25.29
CA PRO A 535 -25.38 26.13 -25.38
C PRO A 535 -25.40 26.86 -24.03
N THR A 536 -25.09 26.19 -22.94
CA THR A 536 -25.08 26.72 -21.57
C THR A 536 -24.31 25.81 -20.64
N ASP A 537 -23.57 26.37 -19.68
CA ASP A 537 -22.85 25.67 -18.64
C ASP A 537 -23.77 25.17 -17.50
N PHE A 538 -25.05 25.53 -17.50
CA PHE A 538 -25.98 25.28 -16.38
C PHE A 538 -26.17 23.80 -16.03
N TYR A 539 -26.18 22.91 -17.03
CA TYR A 539 -26.42 21.48 -16.81
C TYR A 539 -25.14 20.70 -16.46
N LEU A 540 -23.99 21.31 -16.63
CA LEU A 540 -22.69 20.64 -16.44
C LEU A 540 -22.65 19.30 -17.19
N TRP A 541 -22.17 18.22 -16.55
CA TRP A 541 -22.16 16.86 -17.13
C TRP A 541 -23.54 16.16 -17.13
N ASN A 542 -24.58 16.73 -16.54
CA ASN A 542 -25.85 15.99 -16.32
C ASN A 542 -26.65 15.72 -17.60
N ASN A 543 -26.28 16.33 -18.72
CA ASN A 543 -26.90 16.08 -20.01
C ASN A 543 -25.88 16.14 -21.16
N LEU A 544 -25.21 15.03 -21.45
CA LEU A 544 -24.26 14.93 -22.56
C LEU A 544 -24.91 15.21 -23.95
N GLY A 545 -26.19 14.96 -24.10
CA GLY A 545 -26.90 15.13 -25.36
C GLY A 545 -27.09 16.59 -25.80
N LEU A 546 -26.86 17.58 -24.91
CA LEU A 546 -26.98 19.01 -25.24
C LEU A 546 -25.80 19.53 -26.06
N GLY A 547 -24.62 18.91 -25.98
CA GLY A 547 -23.46 19.30 -26.76
C GLY A 547 -23.74 19.14 -28.27
N THR A 548 -23.46 20.18 -29.02
CA THR A 548 -23.79 20.21 -30.47
C THR A 548 -22.80 19.41 -31.31
N ALA A 549 -21.59 19.16 -30.84
CA ALA A 549 -20.56 18.39 -31.55
C ALA A 549 -20.98 16.94 -31.86
N LEU A 550 -21.96 16.38 -31.14
CA LEU A 550 -22.56 15.08 -31.46
C LEU A 550 -23.18 15.04 -32.86
N LYS A 551 -23.84 16.11 -33.27
CA LYS A 551 -24.48 16.22 -34.61
C LYS A 551 -23.46 16.22 -35.73
N ASP A 552 -22.26 16.72 -35.44
CA ASP A 552 -21.16 16.82 -36.40
C ASP A 552 -20.23 15.58 -36.37
N GLY A 553 -20.64 14.54 -35.61
CA GLY A 553 -19.81 13.32 -35.44
C GLY A 553 -18.51 13.50 -34.70
N LYS A 554 -18.38 14.59 -33.91
CA LYS A 554 -17.17 14.92 -33.14
C LYS A 554 -17.24 14.47 -31.67
N ALA A 555 -18.41 14.01 -31.19
CA ALA A 555 -18.53 13.43 -29.85
C ALA A 555 -17.89 12.05 -29.79
N GLY A 556 -17.29 11.72 -28.65
CA GLY A 556 -16.62 10.44 -28.42
C GLY A 556 -17.48 9.45 -27.65
N MET A 557 -17.45 8.18 -28.08
CA MET A 557 -17.97 7.05 -27.31
C MET A 557 -17.05 5.85 -27.42
N SER A 558 -16.86 5.14 -26.31
CA SER A 558 -16.05 3.93 -26.27
C SER A 558 -16.59 2.92 -25.26
N SER A 559 -16.36 1.65 -25.51
CA SER A 559 -16.59 0.59 -24.53
C SER A 559 -15.60 -0.55 -24.72
N TYR A 560 -15.33 -1.27 -23.66
CA TYR A 560 -14.44 -2.43 -23.70
C TYR A 560 -14.89 -3.49 -22.71
N LYS A 561 -14.44 -4.73 -22.96
CA LYS A 561 -14.60 -5.84 -22.03
C LYS A 561 -13.44 -6.80 -22.16
N ASN A 562 -12.78 -7.09 -21.03
CA ASN A 562 -11.68 -8.04 -20.93
C ASN A 562 -11.96 -9.05 -19.82
N ASP A 563 -11.55 -10.30 -20.03
CA ASP A 563 -11.61 -11.31 -18.96
C ASP A 563 -10.32 -12.15 -18.89
N ASN A 564 -10.07 -12.71 -17.74
CA ASN A 564 -8.99 -13.65 -17.56
C ASN A 564 -9.25 -14.61 -16.38
N PRO A 565 -9.36 -15.92 -16.63
CA PRO A 565 -9.36 -16.95 -15.61
C PRO A 565 -7.94 -17.33 -15.17
N LEU A 566 -7.83 -17.65 -13.86
CA LEU A 566 -6.66 -18.23 -13.23
C LEU A 566 -7.07 -19.46 -12.43
N ILE A 567 -6.38 -20.60 -12.65
CA ILE A 567 -6.65 -21.86 -11.97
C ILE A 567 -5.36 -22.29 -11.25
N GLY A 568 -5.47 -22.75 -9.99
CA GLY A 568 -4.33 -23.22 -9.22
C GLY A 568 -4.61 -24.49 -8.43
N PHE A 569 -3.64 -25.41 -8.45
CA PHE A 569 -3.56 -26.55 -7.54
C PHE A 569 -2.33 -26.38 -6.68
N PHE A 570 -2.44 -26.61 -5.38
CA PHE A 570 -1.30 -26.43 -4.49
C PHE A 570 -1.30 -27.43 -3.35
N GLY A 571 -0.09 -27.71 -2.86
CA GLY A 571 0.11 -28.55 -1.70
C GLY A 571 1.30 -28.05 -0.87
N ARG A 572 1.23 -28.26 0.44
CA ARG A 572 2.26 -27.93 1.40
C ARG A 572 2.35 -29.00 2.46
N VAL A 573 3.58 -29.35 2.82
CA VAL A 573 3.88 -30.23 3.96
C VAL A 573 4.89 -29.53 4.85
N SER A 574 4.59 -29.46 6.15
CA SER A 574 5.50 -28.99 7.19
C SER A 574 5.76 -30.11 8.18
N TYR A 575 7.02 -30.31 8.53
CA TYR A 575 7.43 -31.28 9.52
C TYR A 575 8.43 -30.68 10.50
N GLY A 576 8.14 -30.82 11.80
CA GLY A 576 8.99 -30.39 12.89
C GLY A 576 9.40 -31.55 13.79
N TYR A 577 10.65 -31.54 14.25
CA TYR A 577 11.18 -32.53 15.19
C TYR A 577 11.83 -31.86 16.39
N ASP A 578 11.36 -32.20 17.60
CA ASP A 578 11.91 -31.81 18.92
C ASP A 578 12.08 -30.31 19.12
N ASN A 579 11.27 -29.47 18.46
CA ASN A 579 11.42 -28.00 18.40
C ASN A 579 12.81 -27.56 17.91
N LYS A 580 13.58 -28.42 17.25
CA LYS A 580 14.93 -28.18 16.76
C LYS A 580 15.01 -28.05 15.27
N TYR A 581 14.43 -29.01 14.55
CA TYR A 581 14.52 -29.11 13.10
C TYR A 581 13.13 -28.95 12.50
N ASN A 582 13.03 -28.07 11.53
CA ASN A 582 11.80 -27.82 10.79
C ASN A 582 12.06 -27.86 9.30
N VAL A 583 11.15 -28.46 8.55
CA VAL A 583 11.19 -28.56 7.08
C VAL A 583 9.83 -28.16 6.55
N LEU A 584 9.80 -27.30 5.54
CA LEU A 584 8.60 -26.94 4.80
C LEU A 584 8.83 -27.21 3.32
N LEU A 585 7.92 -27.94 2.72
CA LEU A 585 7.88 -28.22 1.28
C LEU A 585 6.57 -27.70 0.73
N SER A 586 6.59 -26.96 -0.37
CA SER A 586 5.37 -26.60 -1.07
C SER A 586 5.53 -26.69 -2.59
N VAL A 587 4.42 -26.94 -3.25
CA VAL A 587 4.33 -26.91 -4.70
C VAL A 587 3.00 -26.30 -5.11
N ARG A 588 3.04 -25.47 -6.14
CA ARG A 588 1.86 -24.91 -6.79
C ARG A 588 1.97 -25.07 -8.30
N ARG A 589 0.88 -25.52 -8.92
CA ARG A 589 0.71 -25.56 -10.37
C ARG A 589 -0.41 -24.62 -10.76
N GLU A 590 -0.11 -23.65 -11.61
CA GLU A 590 -1.02 -22.57 -12.02
C GLU A 590 -1.20 -22.54 -13.53
N GLY A 591 -2.42 -22.22 -13.98
CA GLY A 591 -2.76 -21.99 -15.38
C GLY A 591 -3.50 -20.67 -15.57
N SER A 592 -3.11 -19.89 -16.57
CA SER A 592 -3.73 -18.60 -16.92
C SER A 592 -4.00 -18.50 -18.42
N SER A 593 -5.11 -17.87 -18.77
CA SER A 593 -5.47 -17.61 -20.16
C SER A 593 -4.62 -16.51 -20.83
N LYS A 594 -3.87 -15.72 -20.05
CA LYS A 594 -3.03 -14.62 -20.56
C LYS A 594 -1.86 -15.10 -21.41
N PHE A 595 -1.40 -16.35 -21.21
CA PHE A 595 -0.22 -16.90 -21.85
C PHE A 595 -0.54 -17.71 -23.10
N GLY A 596 0.48 -17.95 -23.91
CA GLY A 596 0.40 -18.71 -25.14
C GLY A 596 -0.05 -20.15 -24.93
N GLU A 597 -0.58 -20.77 -25.97
CA GLU A 597 -1.15 -22.12 -25.88
C GLU A 597 -0.16 -23.17 -25.38
N ASN A 598 1.15 -22.98 -25.68
CA ASN A 598 2.21 -23.90 -25.28
C ASN A 598 2.63 -23.74 -23.82
N ASN A 599 2.32 -22.60 -23.16
CA ASN A 599 2.84 -22.23 -21.84
C ASN A 599 1.77 -21.72 -20.84
N LYS A 600 0.50 -22.13 -21.02
CA LYS A 600 -0.58 -21.71 -20.10
C LYS A 600 -0.37 -22.17 -18.66
N TRP A 601 0.38 -23.23 -18.44
CA TRP A 601 0.61 -23.84 -17.14
C TRP A 601 2.06 -23.73 -16.70
N ALA A 602 2.27 -23.36 -15.42
CA ALA A 602 3.59 -23.35 -14.78
C ALA A 602 3.54 -24.03 -13.40
N THR A 603 4.70 -24.47 -12.91
CA THR A 603 4.84 -25.14 -11.62
C THR A 603 5.89 -24.42 -10.78
N PHE A 604 5.55 -24.14 -9.53
CA PHE A 604 6.32 -23.34 -8.59
C PHE A 604 6.61 -24.14 -7.31
N PRO A 605 7.76 -24.86 -7.24
CA PRO A 605 8.18 -25.57 -6.06
C PRO A 605 8.92 -24.67 -5.08
N SER A 606 8.85 -25.00 -3.77
CA SER A 606 9.70 -24.39 -2.76
C SER A 606 10.05 -25.34 -1.62
N VAL A 607 11.18 -25.06 -0.97
CA VAL A 607 11.68 -25.77 0.20
C VAL A 607 12.27 -24.77 1.18
N SER A 608 12.01 -24.96 2.46
CA SER A 608 12.74 -24.25 3.51
C SER A 608 13.06 -25.14 4.71
N LEU A 609 14.17 -24.85 5.34
CA LEU A 609 14.76 -25.57 6.45
C LEU A 609 14.97 -24.59 7.62
N GLY A 610 14.73 -25.06 8.84
CA GLY A 610 15.00 -24.34 10.07
C GLY A 610 15.71 -25.20 11.09
N TRP A 611 16.76 -24.67 11.70
CA TRP A 611 17.48 -25.30 12.79
C TRP A 611 17.53 -24.36 13.97
N THR A 612 16.82 -24.70 15.05
CA THR A 612 16.87 -23.96 16.33
C THR A 612 18.05 -24.46 17.15
N ILE A 613 19.18 -23.81 16.96
CA ILE A 613 20.48 -24.15 17.55
C ILE A 613 20.42 -24.03 19.09
N SER A 614 19.73 -23.02 19.59
CA SER A 614 19.58 -22.79 21.03
C SER A 614 18.93 -23.96 21.78
N ASN A 615 18.16 -24.82 21.10
CA ASN A 615 17.51 -25.97 21.68
C ASN A 615 18.40 -27.23 21.71
N GLU A 616 19.64 -27.12 21.22
CA GLU A 616 20.59 -28.24 21.25
C GLU A 616 21.23 -28.40 22.63
N LYS A 617 21.52 -29.65 23.00
CA LYS A 617 22.11 -29.99 24.30
C LYS A 617 23.42 -29.26 24.59
N PHE A 618 24.23 -29.01 23.57
CA PHE A 618 25.50 -28.29 23.72
C PHE A 618 25.33 -26.77 24.00
N MET A 619 24.09 -26.25 23.86
CA MET A 619 23.75 -24.86 24.15
C MET A 619 23.08 -24.66 25.49
N GLU A 620 22.67 -25.73 26.22
CA GLU A 620 21.95 -25.66 27.51
C GLU A 620 22.67 -24.83 28.60
N GLY A 621 23.99 -24.68 28.50
CA GLY A 621 24.79 -23.89 29.44
C GLY A 621 24.77 -22.36 29.18
N LEU A 622 24.24 -21.91 28.06
CA LEU A 622 24.25 -20.50 27.66
C LEU A 622 22.91 -19.82 28.01
N THR A 623 22.69 -19.58 29.29
CA THR A 623 21.42 -19.04 29.83
C THR A 623 21.09 -17.62 29.33
N TRP A 624 22.07 -16.86 28.87
CA TRP A 624 21.88 -15.53 28.29
C TRP A 624 21.34 -15.55 26.85
N LEU A 625 21.41 -16.72 26.15
CA LEU A 625 20.96 -16.94 24.80
C LEU A 625 19.58 -17.58 24.80
N ASN A 626 18.54 -16.79 24.53
CA ASN A 626 17.16 -17.25 24.56
C ASN A 626 16.75 -17.95 23.26
N ASN A 627 17.21 -17.43 22.11
CA ASN A 627 16.96 -18.04 20.81
C ASN A 627 18.16 -17.84 19.87
N LEU A 628 18.48 -18.89 19.15
CA LEU A 628 19.39 -18.84 17.99
C LEU A 628 18.89 -19.84 16.97
N LYS A 629 18.38 -19.33 15.85
CA LYS A 629 17.78 -20.14 14.79
C LYS A 629 18.36 -19.79 13.43
N LEU A 630 18.86 -20.80 12.73
CA LEU A 630 19.32 -20.71 11.35
C LEU A 630 18.17 -21.12 10.40
N ARG A 631 17.96 -20.36 9.35
CA ARG A 631 16.97 -20.62 8.30
C ARG A 631 17.64 -20.64 6.94
N ALA A 632 17.18 -21.53 6.04
CA ALA A 632 17.59 -21.57 4.66
C ALA A 632 16.37 -21.90 3.79
N GLY A 633 16.13 -21.12 2.75
CA GLY A 633 14.98 -21.29 1.85
C GLY A 633 15.37 -21.15 0.39
N TYR A 634 14.72 -21.95 -0.46
CA TYR A 634 14.75 -21.83 -1.90
C TYR A 634 13.33 -21.94 -2.44
N GLY A 635 12.96 -21.02 -3.33
CA GLY A 635 11.63 -21.04 -3.93
C GLY A 635 11.64 -20.52 -5.35
N VAL A 636 10.66 -21.00 -6.11
CA VAL A 636 10.38 -20.54 -7.47
C VAL A 636 8.98 -19.93 -7.47
N THR A 637 8.85 -18.73 -8.00
CA THR A 637 7.57 -18.04 -8.19
C THR A 637 7.46 -17.54 -9.63
N GLY A 638 6.24 -17.38 -10.13
CA GLY A 638 6.00 -16.77 -11.43
C GLY A 638 5.50 -15.34 -11.27
N VAL A 639 5.64 -14.51 -12.30
CA VAL A 639 5.00 -13.20 -12.40
C VAL A 639 4.02 -13.22 -13.56
N ILE A 640 2.76 -12.80 -13.29
CA ILE A 640 1.76 -12.56 -14.34
C ILE A 640 1.96 -11.15 -14.85
N VAL A 641 2.32 -11.04 -16.12
CA VAL A 641 2.56 -9.76 -16.79
C VAL A 641 1.64 -9.62 -17.98
N GLY A 642 1.34 -8.37 -18.32
CA GLY A 642 0.61 -8.00 -19.52
C GLY A 642 -0.92 -8.11 -19.39
N ASP A 643 -1.57 -7.63 -20.43
CA ASP A 643 -3.03 -7.59 -20.56
C ASP A 643 -3.61 -8.95 -20.96
N SER A 644 -4.93 -9.05 -20.90
CA SER A 644 -5.65 -10.18 -21.47
C SER A 644 -5.38 -10.26 -22.97
N TYR A 645 -5.29 -11.47 -23.50
CA TYR A 645 -5.19 -11.79 -24.95
C TYR A 645 -3.87 -11.37 -25.63
N ASN A 646 -2.82 -11.01 -24.87
CA ASN A 646 -1.51 -10.58 -25.44
C ASN A 646 -0.80 -11.67 -26.28
N SER A 647 -1.16 -12.93 -26.09
CA SER A 647 -0.62 -14.05 -26.92
C SER A 647 -1.32 -14.20 -28.27
N LEU A 648 -2.38 -13.47 -28.51
CA LEU A 648 -3.22 -13.59 -29.72
C LEU A 648 -2.97 -12.43 -30.68
N THR A 649 -3.30 -12.66 -31.98
CA THR A 649 -3.44 -11.57 -32.92
C THR A 649 -4.66 -10.73 -32.53
N ARG A 650 -4.46 -9.43 -32.35
CA ARG A 650 -5.53 -8.48 -32.07
C ARG A 650 -5.67 -7.51 -33.22
N TYR A 651 -6.87 -7.03 -33.41
CA TYR A 651 -7.20 -6.02 -34.42
C TYR A 651 -7.79 -4.78 -33.75
N GLU A 652 -7.62 -3.64 -34.41
CA GLU A 652 -8.24 -2.38 -34.02
C GLU A 652 -8.83 -1.66 -35.22
N TYR A 653 -9.94 -0.93 -35.01
CA TYR A 653 -10.50 0.00 -35.97
C TYR A 653 -9.85 1.38 -35.82
N GLY A 654 -9.81 2.16 -36.93
CA GLY A 654 -9.41 3.56 -36.90
C GLY A 654 -8.26 3.88 -37.84
N SER A 655 -7.42 2.92 -38.17
CA SER A 655 -6.31 3.07 -39.12
C SER A 655 -6.03 1.70 -39.75
N PRO A 656 -5.80 1.59 -41.07
CA PRO A 656 -5.87 2.67 -42.05
C PRO A 656 -7.29 3.11 -42.39
N TYR A 657 -7.44 4.33 -42.90
CA TYR A 657 -8.67 4.77 -43.53
C TYR A 657 -8.60 4.50 -45.03
N PHE A 658 -9.72 4.13 -45.63
CA PHE A 658 -9.81 4.02 -47.09
C PHE A 658 -11.02 4.82 -47.61
N TYR A 659 -10.86 5.38 -48.79
CA TYR A 659 -11.86 6.21 -49.44
C TYR A 659 -12.60 5.39 -50.49
N ASP A 660 -13.94 5.31 -50.37
CA ASP A 660 -14.80 4.63 -51.32
C ASP A 660 -16.05 5.45 -51.56
N ASN A 661 -16.39 5.66 -52.85
CA ASN A 661 -17.60 6.34 -53.29
C ASN A 661 -17.89 7.69 -52.59
N GLY A 662 -16.87 8.50 -52.39
CA GLY A 662 -17.04 9.82 -51.77
C GLY A 662 -16.98 9.81 -50.23
N VAL A 663 -16.82 8.65 -49.59
CA VAL A 663 -16.86 8.48 -48.14
C VAL A 663 -15.54 7.86 -47.65
N TRP A 664 -15.02 8.37 -46.53
CA TRP A 664 -13.93 7.78 -45.79
C TRP A 664 -14.46 6.69 -44.84
N HIS A 665 -13.92 5.50 -44.99
CA HIS A 665 -14.22 4.37 -44.12
C HIS A 665 -13.07 4.06 -43.21
N GLN A 666 -13.36 3.69 -41.96
CA GLN A 666 -12.34 3.18 -41.03
C GLN A 666 -11.97 1.75 -41.42
N GLY A 667 -10.68 1.52 -41.55
CA GLY A 667 -10.14 0.21 -41.80
C GLY A 667 -9.94 -0.59 -40.49
N LEU A 668 -9.65 -1.87 -40.66
CA LEU A 668 -9.24 -2.78 -39.60
C LEU A 668 -7.75 -3.02 -39.77
N SER A 669 -6.96 -2.70 -38.74
CA SER A 669 -5.52 -2.94 -38.68
C SER A 669 -5.14 -3.96 -37.63
N VAL A 670 -4.00 -4.62 -37.84
CA VAL A 670 -3.43 -5.53 -36.83
C VAL A 670 -2.78 -4.71 -35.74
N LYS A 671 -3.09 -5.03 -34.48
CA LYS A 671 -2.60 -4.35 -33.27
C LYS A 671 -1.49 -5.15 -32.57
N SER A 672 -1.41 -6.45 -32.79
CA SER A 672 -0.38 -7.31 -32.16
C SER A 672 -0.10 -8.55 -32.98
N ASN A 673 1.16 -9.00 -32.96
CA ASN A 673 1.52 -10.32 -33.45
C ASN A 673 1.10 -11.42 -32.47
N PRO A 674 0.77 -12.64 -32.94
CA PRO A 674 0.55 -13.77 -32.03
C PRO A 674 1.89 -14.28 -31.46
N ASN A 675 1.85 -14.75 -30.23
CA ASN A 675 2.97 -15.46 -29.61
C ASN A 675 2.47 -16.69 -28.83
N PRO A 676 2.41 -17.88 -29.47
CA PRO A 676 1.96 -19.12 -28.80
C PRO A 676 2.92 -19.57 -27.70
N ASP A 677 4.17 -19.10 -27.73
CA ASP A 677 5.22 -19.43 -26.75
C ASP A 677 5.33 -18.42 -25.60
N LEU A 678 4.45 -17.41 -25.57
CA LEU A 678 4.41 -16.43 -24.48
C LEU A 678 4.21 -17.16 -23.15
N LYS A 679 5.11 -16.94 -22.17
CA LYS A 679 5.12 -17.64 -20.89
C LYS A 679 5.29 -16.69 -19.71
N TRP A 680 5.18 -17.27 -18.52
CA TRP A 680 5.40 -16.64 -17.23
C TRP A 680 6.82 -16.12 -17.09
N GLU A 681 6.99 -14.94 -16.48
CA GLU A 681 8.29 -14.60 -15.93
C GLU A 681 8.56 -15.49 -14.72
N THR A 682 9.78 -15.97 -14.57
CA THR A 682 10.14 -16.91 -13.50
C THR A 682 11.17 -16.30 -12.57
N SER A 683 10.83 -16.18 -11.30
CA SER A 683 11.73 -15.73 -10.23
C SER A 683 12.19 -16.91 -9.38
N LYS A 684 13.50 -17.08 -9.25
CA LYS A 684 14.17 -18.07 -8.38
C LYS A 684 14.87 -17.33 -7.26
N GLU A 685 14.56 -17.67 -6.02
CA GLU A 685 15.11 -16.98 -4.86
C GLU A 685 15.73 -17.97 -3.88
N PHE A 686 16.92 -17.63 -3.39
CA PHE A 686 17.62 -18.27 -2.29
C PHE A 686 17.76 -17.29 -1.14
N ASN A 687 17.43 -17.70 0.09
CA ASN A 687 17.51 -16.90 1.31
C ASN A 687 18.17 -17.70 2.44
N ILE A 688 19.09 -17.06 3.16
CA ILE A 688 19.62 -17.57 4.43
C ILE A 688 19.33 -16.52 5.49
N GLY A 689 18.76 -16.95 6.62
CA GLY A 689 18.40 -16.08 7.73
C GLY A 689 18.90 -16.62 9.06
N LEU A 690 19.23 -15.70 9.96
CA LEU A 690 19.61 -15.95 11.35
C LEU A 690 18.68 -15.14 12.25
N ASP A 691 17.88 -15.82 13.09
CA ASP A 691 17.08 -15.19 14.15
C ASP A 691 17.78 -15.40 15.48
N TRP A 692 17.84 -14.35 16.29
CA TRP A 692 18.51 -14.41 17.58
C TRP A 692 17.76 -13.60 18.64
N ALA A 693 17.85 -14.04 19.91
CA ALA A 693 17.35 -13.34 21.08
C ALA A 693 18.23 -13.62 22.27
N VAL A 694 18.56 -12.58 23.01
CA VAL A 694 19.46 -12.64 24.18
C VAL A 694 18.92 -11.78 25.33
N LEU A 695 19.45 -11.98 26.54
CA LEU A 695 19.15 -11.19 27.73
C LEU A 695 17.65 -11.19 28.09
N ASP A 696 17.05 -12.36 28.20
CA ASP A 696 15.61 -12.55 28.42
C ASP A 696 14.76 -11.82 27.38
N GLU A 697 15.15 -12.00 26.11
CA GLU A 697 14.52 -11.39 24.92
C GLU A 697 14.53 -9.84 24.88
N ARG A 698 15.29 -9.21 25.78
CA ARG A 698 15.42 -7.75 25.79
C ARG A 698 16.18 -7.22 24.59
N LEU A 699 16.97 -8.05 23.94
CA LEU A 699 17.64 -7.74 22.70
C LEU A 699 17.45 -8.91 21.73
N SER A 700 16.81 -8.66 20.61
CA SER A 700 16.51 -9.66 19.59
C SER A 700 16.63 -9.08 18.19
N GLY A 701 16.73 -9.96 17.19
CA GLY A 701 16.81 -9.49 15.82
C GLY A 701 16.85 -10.62 14.80
N SER A 702 16.93 -10.20 13.54
CA SER A 702 17.14 -11.10 12.41
C SER A 702 18.15 -10.50 11.42
N ILE A 703 18.85 -11.37 10.75
CA ILE A 703 19.73 -11.04 9.62
C ILE A 703 19.35 -11.98 8.50
N ASP A 704 18.96 -11.44 7.34
CA ASP A 704 18.65 -12.20 6.14
C ASP A 704 19.57 -11.80 4.99
N VAL A 705 20.10 -12.77 4.27
CA VAL A 705 20.87 -12.58 3.03
C VAL A 705 20.15 -13.33 1.93
N TYR A 706 19.89 -12.65 0.81
CA TYR A 706 19.12 -13.25 -0.28
C TYR A 706 19.73 -12.96 -1.65
N GLN A 707 19.41 -13.83 -2.59
CA GLN A 707 19.61 -13.62 -4.02
C GLN A 707 18.37 -14.09 -4.77
N LYS A 708 17.81 -13.18 -5.57
CA LYS A 708 16.65 -13.42 -6.43
C LYS A 708 17.03 -13.15 -7.87
N LYS A 709 16.77 -14.14 -8.74
CA LYS A 709 17.00 -14.02 -10.19
C LYS A 709 15.67 -14.22 -10.91
N THR A 710 15.24 -13.19 -11.63
CA THR A 710 14.10 -13.24 -12.55
C THR A 710 14.61 -13.50 -13.95
N SER A 711 14.02 -14.45 -14.64
CA SER A 711 14.29 -14.82 -16.03
C SER A 711 12.99 -14.81 -16.82
N ASP A 712 13.13 -14.88 -18.13
CA ASP A 712 12.01 -14.84 -19.06
C ASP A 712 11.15 -13.58 -18.91
N MET A 713 11.79 -12.42 -18.57
CA MET A 713 11.07 -11.15 -18.42
C MET A 713 10.48 -10.74 -19.75
N LEU A 714 9.27 -10.19 -19.67
CA LEU A 714 8.52 -9.73 -20.85
C LEU A 714 8.99 -8.35 -21.30
N TYR A 715 9.13 -8.21 -22.61
CA TYR A 715 9.47 -6.95 -23.27
C TYR A 715 8.88 -6.91 -24.67
N ASP A 716 8.56 -5.70 -25.18
CA ASP A 716 8.09 -5.48 -26.54
C ASP A 716 9.27 -5.34 -27.49
N PHE A 717 9.50 -6.38 -28.31
CA PHE A 717 10.57 -6.39 -29.31
C PHE A 717 10.11 -5.78 -30.61
N THR A 718 10.93 -4.91 -31.19
CA THR A 718 10.74 -4.45 -32.56
C THR A 718 11.10 -5.59 -33.51
N VAL A 719 10.21 -5.93 -34.42
CA VAL A 719 10.36 -6.99 -35.41
C VAL A 719 10.14 -6.46 -36.83
N PRO A 720 10.79 -7.02 -37.87
CA PRO A 720 10.59 -6.60 -39.22
C PRO A 720 9.15 -6.87 -39.73
N THR A 721 8.61 -5.96 -40.49
CA THR A 721 7.35 -6.09 -41.22
C THR A 721 7.59 -5.85 -42.71
N PRO A 722 7.31 -6.83 -43.59
CA PRO A 722 7.02 -8.23 -43.35
C PRO A 722 8.24 -9.01 -42.82
N PRO A 723 8.14 -10.26 -42.33
CA PRO A 723 6.96 -11.13 -42.38
C PRO A 723 5.97 -10.97 -41.24
N ASN A 724 6.29 -10.19 -40.19
CA ASN A 724 5.36 -9.94 -39.11
C ASN A 724 4.23 -9.02 -39.55
N LEU A 725 3.05 -9.20 -38.97
CA LEU A 725 1.86 -8.39 -39.24
C LEU A 725 1.91 -7.02 -38.55
N TYR A 726 2.64 -6.92 -37.44
CA TYR A 726 2.82 -5.73 -36.60
C TYR A 726 4.31 -5.57 -36.26
N ASN A 727 4.79 -4.34 -36.11
CA ASN A 727 6.19 -4.04 -35.90
C ASN A 727 6.72 -4.31 -34.48
N LYS A 728 5.88 -4.82 -33.58
CA LYS A 728 6.26 -5.21 -32.22
C LYS A 728 5.69 -6.57 -31.87
N THR A 729 6.46 -7.34 -31.11
CA THR A 729 6.03 -8.63 -30.55
C THR A 729 6.41 -8.68 -29.07
N LEU A 730 5.42 -8.93 -28.22
CA LEU A 730 5.64 -9.19 -26.80
C LEU A 730 6.25 -10.58 -26.64
N ALA A 731 7.44 -10.68 -26.07
CA ALA A 731 8.17 -11.94 -25.91
C ALA A 731 8.99 -11.99 -24.61
N ASN A 732 9.41 -13.21 -24.23
CA ASN A 732 10.16 -13.46 -23.01
C ASN A 732 11.67 -13.52 -23.30
N ALA A 733 12.45 -12.53 -22.88
CA ALA A 733 13.90 -12.52 -23.12
C ALA A 733 14.74 -11.96 -21.97
N GLY A 734 14.22 -11.00 -21.20
CA GLY A 734 14.98 -10.33 -20.16
C GLY A 734 15.40 -11.23 -19.00
N LYS A 735 16.50 -10.87 -18.34
CA LYS A 735 16.97 -11.49 -17.10
C LYS A 735 17.49 -10.41 -16.15
N MET A 736 17.12 -10.50 -14.87
CA MET A 736 17.52 -9.57 -13.81
C MET A 736 17.91 -10.31 -12.54
N ARG A 737 18.80 -9.73 -11.76
CA ARG A 737 19.20 -10.24 -10.45
C ARG A 737 19.08 -9.15 -9.40
N ASN A 738 18.45 -9.47 -8.28
CA ASN A 738 18.48 -8.71 -7.04
C ASN A 738 19.18 -9.54 -5.96
N GLN A 739 20.02 -8.91 -5.16
CA GLN A 739 20.67 -9.52 -4.01
C GLN A 739 20.84 -8.50 -2.90
N GLY A 740 20.75 -8.92 -1.65
CA GLY A 740 20.81 -7.97 -0.56
C GLY A 740 20.98 -8.59 0.80
N ILE A 741 21.11 -7.70 1.77
CA ILE A 741 21.16 -8.00 3.19
C ILE A 741 20.11 -7.15 3.92
N GLU A 742 19.40 -7.79 4.84
CA GLU A 742 18.37 -7.18 5.67
C GLU A 742 18.71 -7.45 7.14
N ILE A 743 18.65 -6.42 7.97
CA ILE A 743 18.93 -6.49 9.41
C ILE A 743 17.77 -5.84 10.14
N ALA A 744 17.23 -6.52 11.14
CA ALA A 744 16.28 -5.96 12.09
C ALA A 744 16.79 -6.22 13.51
N VAL A 745 16.79 -5.18 14.33
CA VAL A 745 17.19 -5.25 15.75
C VAL A 745 16.10 -4.64 16.60
N ASN A 746 15.59 -5.39 17.56
CA ASN A 746 14.64 -4.95 18.56
C ASN A 746 15.32 -4.95 19.92
N ALA A 747 15.20 -3.86 20.65
CA ALA A 747 15.77 -3.75 21.98
C ALA A 747 14.78 -3.14 22.97
N ILE A 748 14.85 -3.59 24.21
CA ILE A 748 14.18 -3.00 25.38
C ILE A 748 15.28 -2.56 26.35
N PRO A 749 15.95 -1.39 26.09
CA PRO A 749 17.10 -0.95 26.89
C PRO A 749 16.74 -0.76 28.35
N VAL A 750 15.55 -0.22 28.62
CA VAL A 750 15.07 0.04 29.97
C VAL A 750 13.65 -0.48 30.12
N ARG A 751 13.44 -1.29 31.16
CA ARG A 751 12.11 -1.72 31.61
C ARG A 751 12.08 -1.66 33.13
N THR A 752 11.24 -0.78 33.65
CA THR A 752 10.95 -0.65 35.09
C THR A 752 9.43 -0.67 35.29
N LYS A 753 8.96 -0.63 36.52
CA LYS A 753 7.52 -0.60 36.84
C LYS A 753 6.80 0.57 36.14
N ASP A 754 7.42 1.76 36.13
CA ASP A 754 6.77 2.98 35.66
C ASP A 754 7.29 3.43 34.28
N PHE A 755 8.44 2.94 33.82
CA PHE A 755 9.07 3.36 32.57
C PHE A 755 9.53 2.19 31.72
N GLU A 756 9.14 2.20 30.44
CA GLU A 756 9.61 1.25 29.44
C GLU A 756 10.08 2.03 28.18
N TRP A 757 11.23 1.66 27.67
CA TRP A 757 11.75 2.11 26.39
C TRP A 757 11.95 0.91 25.48
N LYS A 758 11.27 0.92 24.32
CA LYS A 758 11.46 -0.02 23.22
C LYS A 758 12.05 0.72 22.03
N THR A 759 12.99 0.11 21.33
CA THR A 759 13.54 0.64 20.09
C THR A 759 13.71 -0.47 19.05
N THR A 760 13.35 -0.15 17.81
CA THR A 760 13.53 -1.04 16.66
C THR A 760 14.31 -0.33 15.59
N VAL A 761 15.41 -0.94 15.13
CA VAL A 761 16.20 -0.45 14.00
C VAL A 761 16.14 -1.47 12.88
N THR A 762 15.81 -1.02 11.68
CA THR A 762 15.85 -1.82 10.47
C THR A 762 16.84 -1.21 9.49
N ALA A 763 17.66 -2.03 8.87
CA ALA A 763 18.58 -1.61 7.82
C ALA A 763 18.53 -2.62 6.68
N SER A 764 18.56 -2.14 5.45
CA SER A 764 18.60 -3.03 4.29
C SER A 764 19.42 -2.42 3.15
N HIS A 765 20.13 -3.30 2.47
CA HIS A 765 20.85 -3.01 1.23
C HIS A 765 20.34 -3.94 0.13
N ASN A 766 20.02 -3.40 -1.03
CA ASN A 766 19.64 -4.17 -2.20
C ASN A 766 20.45 -3.73 -3.42
N ALA A 767 21.11 -4.68 -4.08
CA ALA A 767 21.82 -4.47 -5.32
C ALA A 767 21.07 -5.14 -6.48
N ASN A 768 20.68 -4.34 -7.45
CA ASN A 768 20.00 -4.77 -8.67
C ASN A 768 21.00 -4.85 -9.85
N LYS A 769 20.84 -5.81 -10.75
CA LYS A 769 21.64 -5.93 -11.97
C LYS A 769 20.82 -6.54 -13.11
N LEU A 770 20.76 -5.85 -14.24
CA LEU A 770 20.23 -6.39 -15.48
C LEU A 770 21.26 -7.36 -16.10
N LEU A 771 20.84 -8.59 -16.42
CA LEU A 771 21.72 -9.64 -16.91
C LEU A 771 21.57 -9.86 -18.41
N SER A 772 20.39 -9.64 -18.98
CA SER A 772 20.11 -9.79 -20.41
C SER A 772 18.85 -9.02 -20.78
N LEU A 773 18.77 -8.54 -22.00
CA LEU A 773 17.58 -8.01 -22.68
C LEU A 773 17.19 -8.82 -23.90
N SER A 774 17.97 -9.84 -24.27
CA SER A 774 17.84 -10.61 -25.49
C SER A 774 17.78 -12.12 -25.20
N ASN A 775 17.28 -12.88 -26.14
CA ASN A 775 17.36 -14.34 -26.20
C ASN A 775 17.77 -14.78 -27.63
N ASP A 776 17.76 -16.07 -27.90
CA ASP A 776 18.21 -16.66 -29.20
C ASP A 776 17.30 -16.28 -30.39
N LEU A 777 16.06 -15.82 -30.13
CA LEU A 777 15.06 -15.47 -31.15
C LEU A 777 14.87 -13.94 -31.29
N TYR A 778 15.05 -13.22 -30.20
CA TYR A 778 14.79 -11.78 -30.12
C TYR A 778 16.05 -11.06 -29.62
N GLU A 779 16.73 -10.39 -30.52
CA GLU A 779 17.91 -9.61 -30.21
C GLU A 779 17.53 -8.12 -30.12
N THR A 780 17.97 -7.46 -29.07
CA THR A 780 17.87 -5.99 -28.93
C THR A 780 19.27 -5.41 -28.75
N SER A 781 19.36 -4.08 -28.84
CA SER A 781 20.53 -3.37 -28.30
C SER A 781 20.66 -3.75 -26.79
N ASN A 782 21.90 -3.94 -26.30
CA ASN A 782 22.15 -4.21 -24.90
C ASN A 782 21.81 -3.04 -23.96
N GLN A 783 21.20 -1.98 -24.50
CA GLN A 783 20.85 -0.75 -23.80
C GLN A 783 19.52 -0.18 -24.29
N ILE A 784 18.81 0.51 -23.38
CA ILE A 784 17.55 1.20 -23.64
C ILE A 784 17.62 2.55 -22.93
N ASP A 785 17.50 3.63 -23.69
CA ASP A 785 17.36 4.98 -23.15
C ASP A 785 15.90 5.23 -22.78
N HIS A 786 15.67 5.75 -21.58
CA HIS A 786 14.34 5.96 -21.03
C HIS A 786 14.30 7.14 -20.06
N ALA A 787 13.18 7.34 -19.34
CA ALA A 787 12.96 8.48 -18.46
C ALA A 787 13.06 9.81 -19.21
N TYR A 788 12.19 9.93 -20.22
CA TYR A 788 12.15 11.08 -21.11
C TYR A 788 11.59 12.31 -20.41
N LEU A 789 12.34 13.41 -20.43
CA LEU A 789 11.86 14.73 -20.05
C LEU A 789 11.11 15.35 -21.22
N GLY A 790 9.95 15.95 -20.94
CA GLY A 790 9.15 16.61 -21.95
C GLY A 790 9.77 17.90 -22.49
N GLU A 791 9.04 18.56 -23.40
CA GLU A 791 9.43 19.84 -23.94
C GLU A 791 9.72 20.88 -22.84
N PRO A 792 10.70 21.78 -23.05
CA PRO A 792 11.60 21.92 -24.23
C PRO A 792 12.90 21.09 -24.14
N ILE A 793 13.14 20.34 -23.05
CA ILE A 793 14.38 19.55 -22.87
C ILE A 793 14.43 18.39 -23.86
N SER A 794 13.35 17.62 -23.98
CA SER A 794 13.14 16.53 -24.95
C SER A 794 14.27 15.49 -24.99
N LEU A 795 14.78 15.07 -23.81
CA LEU A 795 15.90 14.14 -23.65
C LEU A 795 15.56 12.98 -22.74
N SER A 796 16.09 11.80 -23.04
CA SER A 796 16.17 10.70 -22.08
C SER A 796 17.25 10.96 -21.04
N THR A 797 16.94 10.72 -19.76
CA THR A 797 17.83 11.01 -18.64
C THR A 797 18.45 9.75 -18.04
N GLN A 798 17.92 8.58 -18.37
CA GLN A 798 18.39 7.30 -17.84
C GLN A 798 18.68 6.33 -19.00
N ARG A 799 19.64 5.45 -18.74
CA ARG A 799 20.00 4.34 -19.63
C ARG A 799 19.99 3.04 -18.85
N MET A 800 19.18 2.11 -19.29
CA MET A 800 19.20 0.71 -18.86
C MET A 800 20.21 -0.04 -19.72
N GLU A 801 21.22 -0.66 -19.11
CA GLU A 801 22.26 -1.40 -19.83
C GLU A 801 22.53 -2.75 -19.21
N VAL A 802 22.72 -3.77 -20.02
CA VAL A 802 23.13 -5.11 -19.58
C VAL A 802 24.44 -5.02 -18.80
N GLY A 803 24.47 -5.64 -17.64
CA GLY A 803 25.61 -5.56 -16.72
C GLY A 803 25.52 -4.48 -15.66
N ARG A 804 24.57 -3.53 -15.75
CA ARG A 804 24.35 -2.45 -14.81
C ARG A 804 23.06 -2.60 -13.99
N SER A 805 22.91 -1.74 -12.99
CA SER A 805 21.70 -1.60 -12.20
C SER A 805 20.66 -0.76 -12.97
N MET A 806 19.38 -0.97 -12.65
CA MET A 806 18.31 -0.06 -13.06
C MET A 806 18.50 1.34 -12.47
N GLY A 807 17.86 2.36 -13.07
CA GLY A 807 17.87 3.73 -12.57
C GLY A 807 19.22 4.44 -12.73
N GLN A 808 20.03 4.06 -13.71
CA GLN A 808 21.29 4.74 -14.04
C GLN A 808 21.01 6.03 -14.80
N PHE A 809 21.31 7.17 -14.20
CA PHE A 809 21.32 8.44 -14.92
C PHE A 809 22.43 8.46 -15.97
N TYR A 810 22.09 8.86 -17.19
CA TYR A 810 22.99 8.90 -18.33
C TYR A 810 22.80 10.22 -19.10
N GLY A 811 23.84 11.01 -19.16
CA GLY A 811 23.80 12.35 -19.76
C GLY A 811 25.14 13.06 -19.74
N MET A 812 25.12 14.37 -19.99
CA MET A 812 26.32 15.20 -20.04
C MET A 812 26.80 15.60 -18.65
N LYS A 813 28.11 15.44 -18.41
CA LYS A 813 28.75 15.93 -17.20
C LYS A 813 29.15 17.38 -17.39
N SER A 814 28.48 18.28 -16.67
CA SER A 814 28.87 19.70 -16.61
C SER A 814 29.91 19.93 -15.50
N VAL A 815 30.83 20.87 -15.72
CA VAL A 815 31.91 21.21 -14.79
C VAL A 815 31.93 22.70 -14.42
N GLY A 816 31.10 23.50 -15.04
CA GLY A 816 31.02 24.96 -14.82
C GLY A 816 30.19 25.66 -15.87
N VAL A 817 30.29 26.97 -15.87
CA VAL A 817 29.67 27.87 -16.86
C VAL A 817 30.78 28.76 -17.43
N SER A 818 30.80 28.94 -18.76
CA SER A 818 31.74 29.80 -19.46
C SER A 818 31.44 31.29 -19.27
N GLU A 819 32.34 32.15 -19.72
CA GLU A 819 32.12 33.62 -19.76
C GLU A 819 30.94 34.03 -20.67
N ASN A 820 30.56 33.16 -21.63
CA ASN A 820 29.40 33.34 -22.50
C ASN A 820 28.08 32.92 -21.80
N GLY A 821 28.16 32.39 -20.60
CA GLY A 821 27.02 31.88 -19.85
C GLY A 821 26.47 30.57 -20.37
N LEU A 822 27.32 29.72 -21.01
CA LEU A 822 26.98 28.40 -21.50
C LEU A 822 27.56 27.31 -20.59
N TRP A 823 26.89 26.16 -20.52
CA TRP A 823 27.46 25.00 -19.82
C TRP A 823 28.82 24.59 -20.39
N MET A 824 29.76 24.31 -19.50
CA MET A 824 31.01 23.66 -19.83
C MET A 824 30.87 22.17 -19.59
N VAL A 825 30.96 21.34 -20.65
CA VAL A 825 30.72 19.90 -20.61
C VAL A 825 31.96 19.12 -21.00
N GLU A 826 32.12 17.93 -20.40
CA GLU A 826 33.24 17.02 -20.63
C GLU A 826 32.99 16.14 -21.85
N ASN A 827 33.93 16.16 -22.83
CA ASN A 827 34.01 15.17 -23.88
C ASN A 827 34.62 13.87 -23.32
N THR A 828 33.85 12.78 -23.30
CA THR A 828 34.26 11.52 -22.65
C THR A 828 35.38 10.78 -23.38
N LYS A 829 35.62 11.07 -24.65
CA LYS A 829 36.70 10.46 -25.45
C LYS A 829 38.02 11.20 -25.33
N THR A 830 37.97 12.52 -25.36
CA THR A 830 39.20 13.34 -25.33
C THR A 830 39.56 13.80 -23.94
N GLY A 831 38.58 13.87 -23.01
CA GLY A 831 38.71 14.49 -21.69
C GLY A 831 38.72 16.02 -21.70
N GLU A 832 38.53 16.65 -22.87
CA GLU A 832 38.49 18.10 -23.03
C GLU A 832 37.17 18.66 -22.49
N ILE A 833 37.23 19.90 -21.99
CA ILE A 833 36.07 20.64 -21.54
C ILE A 833 35.70 21.65 -22.59
N GLU A 834 34.47 21.53 -23.11
CA GLU A 834 33.97 22.34 -24.22
C GLU A 834 32.69 23.09 -23.85
N GLU A 835 32.43 24.24 -24.47
CA GLU A 835 31.13 24.91 -24.36
C GLU A 835 30.03 24.09 -24.99
N PHE A 836 28.90 24.05 -24.31
CA PHE A 836 27.70 23.32 -24.77
C PHE A 836 27.19 23.85 -26.10
N THR A 837 26.90 22.91 -27.00
CA THR A 837 26.22 23.18 -28.28
C THR A 837 25.10 22.15 -28.48
N ASP A 838 24.04 22.52 -29.19
CA ASP A 838 22.89 21.65 -29.45
C ASP A 838 23.28 20.30 -30.12
N ASN A 839 24.36 20.26 -30.91
CA ASN A 839 24.86 19.04 -31.54
C ASN A 839 25.35 17.98 -30.53
N MET A 840 25.73 18.39 -29.32
CA MET A 840 26.19 17.49 -28.26
C MET A 840 25.05 16.65 -27.66
N LEU A 841 23.80 17.09 -27.79
CA LEU A 841 22.62 16.40 -27.26
C LEU A 841 22.43 15.00 -27.85
N SER A 842 22.78 14.80 -29.11
CA SER A 842 22.65 13.53 -29.81
C SER A 842 23.97 12.75 -29.91
N ASN A 843 25.08 13.31 -29.39
CA ASN A 843 26.41 12.72 -29.51
C ASN A 843 26.79 11.98 -28.20
N ASP A 844 26.93 10.65 -28.27
CA ASP A 844 27.31 9.82 -27.12
C ASP A 844 28.73 10.11 -26.59
N ASP A 845 29.57 10.85 -27.33
CA ASP A 845 30.93 11.24 -26.89
C ASP A 845 30.88 12.25 -25.72
N TYR A 846 29.73 12.89 -25.47
CA TYR A 846 29.52 13.81 -24.35
C TYR A 846 28.65 13.21 -23.24
N ARG A 847 28.17 11.96 -23.41
CA ARG A 847 27.26 11.34 -22.48
C ARG A 847 27.95 10.24 -21.68
N GLN A 848 27.68 10.19 -20.38
CA GLN A 848 28.28 9.22 -19.47
C GLN A 848 27.32 8.89 -18.31
N TYR A 849 27.65 7.85 -17.52
CA TYR A 849 26.91 7.51 -16.32
C TYR A 849 27.22 8.51 -15.21
N LEU A 850 26.16 9.15 -14.70
CA LEU A 850 26.24 10.27 -13.75
C LEU A 850 25.86 9.88 -12.32
N GLY A 851 25.33 8.68 -12.12
CA GLY A 851 24.89 8.18 -10.82
C GLY A 851 23.70 7.25 -10.92
N ASN A 852 23.19 6.80 -9.78
CA ASN A 852 22.08 5.86 -9.69
C ASN A 852 20.95 6.39 -8.80
N ALA A 853 19.71 6.19 -9.22
CA ALA A 853 18.49 6.57 -8.52
C ALA A 853 18.11 5.62 -7.39
N LEU A 854 18.70 4.41 -7.33
CA LEU A 854 18.36 3.43 -6.31
C LEU A 854 19.25 3.63 -5.07
N PRO A 855 18.66 3.83 -3.88
CA PRO A 855 19.42 3.94 -2.63
C PRO A 855 20.24 2.68 -2.33
N LYS A 856 21.45 2.88 -1.81
CA LYS A 856 22.30 1.80 -1.34
C LYS A 856 21.93 1.32 0.04
N LEU A 857 21.38 2.19 0.89
CA LEU A 857 20.99 1.87 2.26
C LEU A 857 19.62 2.46 2.56
N TYR A 858 18.73 1.63 3.09
CA TYR A 858 17.45 2.02 3.66
C TYR A 858 17.52 1.82 5.17
N LEU A 859 17.06 2.79 5.92
CA LEU A 859 17.07 2.81 7.39
C LEU A 859 15.66 3.09 7.92
N GLY A 860 15.21 2.33 8.90
CA GLY A 860 14.07 2.63 9.74
C GLY A 860 14.49 2.65 11.21
N TRP A 861 14.08 3.65 11.96
CA TRP A 861 14.33 3.74 13.41
C TRP A 861 13.06 4.16 14.12
N ASN A 862 12.54 3.24 14.94
CA ASN A 862 11.30 3.40 15.68
C ASN A 862 11.59 3.36 17.17
N ASN A 863 11.00 4.28 17.93
CA ASN A 863 11.13 4.34 19.38
C ASN A 863 9.76 4.49 20.02
N SER A 864 9.58 3.81 21.13
CA SER A 864 8.40 3.92 21.98
C SER A 864 8.83 4.01 23.44
N PHE A 865 8.32 5.00 24.13
CA PHE A 865 8.55 5.26 25.54
C PHE A 865 7.21 5.26 26.25
N ARG A 866 7.10 4.53 27.34
CA ARG A 866 5.95 4.57 28.22
C ARG A 866 6.40 5.02 29.60
N TYR A 867 5.78 6.06 30.13
CA TYR A 867 6.00 6.53 31.50
C TYR A 867 4.65 6.69 32.19
N LYS A 868 4.31 5.75 33.09
CA LYS A 868 2.98 5.66 33.74
C LYS A 868 1.87 5.69 32.68
N ASN A 869 1.07 6.77 32.66
CA ASN A 869 -0.05 6.95 31.74
C ASN A 869 0.32 7.66 30.43
N PHE A 870 1.55 8.15 30.31
CA PHE A 870 2.06 8.78 29.09
C PHE A 870 2.73 7.76 28.18
N ASP A 871 2.51 7.90 26.89
CA ASP A 871 3.25 7.21 25.84
C ASP A 871 3.79 8.23 24.84
N LEU A 872 5.05 8.07 24.46
CA LEU A 872 5.70 8.85 23.41
C LEU A 872 6.28 7.87 22.40
N SER A 873 5.97 8.08 21.14
CA SER A 873 6.60 7.33 20.06
C SER A 873 7.12 8.27 19.00
N PHE A 874 8.21 7.89 18.35
CA PHE A 874 8.66 8.54 17.14
C PHE A 874 9.24 7.56 16.13
N GLN A 875 9.13 7.91 14.88
CA GLN A 875 9.59 7.13 13.75
C GLN A 875 10.45 7.98 12.82
N MET A 876 11.60 7.46 12.47
CA MET A 876 12.48 8.05 11.46
C MET A 876 12.73 7.05 10.34
N THR A 877 12.79 7.55 9.11
CA THR A 877 13.19 6.79 7.93
C THR A 877 14.28 7.51 7.18
N GLY A 878 15.23 6.77 6.62
CA GLY A 878 16.32 7.34 5.84
C GLY A 878 16.66 6.49 4.62
N GLN A 879 17.17 7.14 3.59
CA GLN A 879 17.71 6.53 2.38
C GLN A 879 19.03 7.20 2.05
N PHE A 880 20.04 6.42 1.65
CA PHE A 880 21.39 6.93 1.49
C PHE A 880 22.08 6.31 0.27
N GLY A 881 22.97 7.10 -0.35
CA GLY A 881 23.84 6.68 -1.44
C GLY A 881 23.14 6.61 -2.80
N PHE A 882 22.32 7.60 -3.14
CA PHE A 882 21.61 7.69 -4.41
C PHE A 882 21.54 9.13 -4.94
N LYS A 883 21.15 9.27 -6.19
CA LYS A 883 20.96 10.56 -6.87
C LYS A 883 19.50 10.79 -7.19
N ILE A 884 19.12 12.06 -7.19
CA ILE A 884 17.80 12.54 -7.64
C ILE A 884 18.02 13.57 -8.75
N LEU A 885 17.26 13.42 -9.83
CA LEU A 885 17.14 14.50 -10.82
C LEU A 885 16.12 15.52 -10.31
N ASN A 886 16.60 16.71 -9.99
CA ASN A 886 15.77 17.85 -9.65
C ASN A 886 15.24 18.48 -10.95
N GLU A 887 14.12 17.92 -11.44
CA GLU A 887 13.50 18.41 -12.68
C GLU A 887 13.05 19.87 -12.57
N PRO A 888 12.46 20.35 -11.46
CA PRO A 888 12.16 21.78 -11.30
C PRO A 888 13.35 22.69 -11.54
N ARG A 889 14.54 22.34 -11.04
CA ARG A 889 15.74 23.15 -11.32
C ARG A 889 16.15 23.10 -12.80
N ALA A 890 16.08 21.93 -13.43
CA ALA A 890 16.42 21.78 -14.85
C ALA A 890 15.53 22.63 -15.75
N TYR A 891 14.28 22.87 -15.38
CA TYR A 891 13.32 23.67 -16.14
C TYR A 891 13.30 25.13 -15.71
N TYR A 892 13.41 25.45 -14.42
CA TYR A 892 13.15 26.80 -13.90
C TYR A 892 14.40 27.55 -13.42
N GLU A 893 15.55 26.90 -13.30
CA GLU A 893 16.83 27.56 -13.02
C GLU A 893 17.54 27.91 -14.35
N ASN A 894 16.85 28.66 -15.19
CA ASN A 894 17.32 29.02 -16.52
C ASN A 894 16.83 30.41 -16.94
N ASN A 895 17.70 31.19 -17.60
CA ASN A 895 17.41 32.57 -18.03
C ASN A 895 16.72 32.67 -19.40
N SER A 896 16.65 31.58 -20.18
CA SER A 896 16.01 31.55 -21.51
C SER A 896 14.49 31.35 -21.47
N ILE A 897 13.89 31.08 -20.31
CA ILE A 897 12.48 30.69 -20.17
C ILE A 897 11.54 31.90 -20.24
N ALA A 898 10.33 31.67 -20.73
CA ALA A 898 9.27 32.66 -20.89
C ALA A 898 8.29 32.71 -19.70
N TYR A 899 8.58 32.01 -18.63
CA TYR A 899 7.76 31.93 -17.41
C TYR A 899 8.62 32.15 -16.15
N ASN A 900 8.00 32.29 -15.00
CA ASN A 900 8.70 32.59 -13.76
C ASN A 900 9.80 31.54 -13.45
N ARG A 901 10.81 31.96 -12.73
CA ARG A 901 12.03 31.18 -12.51
C ARG A 901 12.41 31.12 -11.02
N LEU A 902 13.24 30.13 -10.69
CA LEU A 902 13.80 29.97 -9.35
C LEU A 902 14.79 31.11 -9.04
N LYS A 903 14.78 31.63 -7.82
CA LYS A 903 15.76 32.64 -7.35
C LYS A 903 17.20 32.14 -7.41
N SER A 904 17.42 30.82 -7.39
CA SER A 904 18.73 30.21 -7.53
C SER A 904 19.43 30.48 -8.85
N VAL A 905 18.69 30.88 -9.90
CA VAL A 905 19.25 31.25 -11.21
C VAL A 905 20.28 32.40 -11.14
N GLN A 906 20.21 33.21 -10.09
CA GLN A 906 21.18 34.28 -9.84
C GLN A 906 22.52 33.77 -9.30
N LYS A 907 22.59 32.56 -8.83
CA LYS A 907 23.80 31.94 -8.29
C LYS A 907 24.61 31.30 -9.40
N ALA A 908 25.90 31.57 -9.45
CA ALA A 908 26.78 30.86 -10.38
C ALA A 908 26.83 29.36 -10.02
N PRO A 909 26.56 28.47 -11.00
CA PRO A 909 26.66 27.03 -10.78
C PRO A 909 28.03 26.62 -10.27
N TYR A 910 28.09 25.60 -9.39
CA TYR A 910 29.30 25.10 -8.75
C TYR A 910 30.09 26.13 -7.91
N GLY A 911 29.48 27.28 -7.56
CA GLY A 911 30.18 28.38 -6.92
C GLY A 911 31.21 29.08 -7.82
N GLY A 912 31.02 28.95 -9.13
CA GLY A 912 31.86 29.58 -10.16
C GLY A 912 31.69 31.10 -10.23
N GLN A 913 32.20 31.68 -11.29
CA GLN A 913 32.16 33.12 -11.55
C GLN A 913 30.95 33.55 -12.40
N TYR A 914 30.48 32.69 -13.31
CA TYR A 914 29.48 33.02 -14.33
C TYR A 914 28.15 32.33 -14.06
N THR A 915 27.07 33.04 -14.36
CA THR A 915 25.68 32.50 -14.35
C THR A 915 25.27 32.08 -15.75
N LEU A 916 24.22 31.27 -15.88
CA LEU A 916 23.67 30.91 -17.19
C LEU A 916 23.08 32.15 -17.88
N SER A 917 23.42 32.31 -19.15
CA SER A 917 22.87 33.39 -20.00
C SER A 917 21.54 32.97 -20.63
N THR A 918 20.86 33.91 -21.25
CA THR A 918 19.64 33.66 -22.07
C THR A 918 19.91 32.84 -23.32
N ALA A 919 21.18 32.69 -23.75
CA ALA A 919 21.56 31.84 -24.85
C ALA A 919 21.59 30.36 -24.50
N GLN A 920 21.74 30.01 -23.19
CA GLN A 920 21.71 28.65 -22.74
C GLN A 920 20.27 28.15 -22.67
N LYS A 921 19.90 27.25 -23.57
CA LYS A 921 18.59 26.60 -23.54
C LYS A 921 18.50 25.64 -22.36
N GLN A 922 17.28 25.32 -21.93
CA GLN A 922 17.03 24.28 -20.94
C GLN A 922 17.58 22.95 -21.46
N THR A 923 18.39 22.27 -20.64
CA THR A 923 18.96 20.98 -21.00
C THR A 923 19.25 20.15 -19.76
N PHE A 924 19.42 18.84 -19.92
CA PHE A 924 19.81 17.94 -18.86
C PHE A 924 21.34 17.81 -18.77
N VAL A 925 21.90 18.26 -17.66
CA VAL A 925 23.31 18.12 -17.29
C VAL A 925 23.47 17.64 -15.85
N SER A 926 24.65 17.14 -15.50
CA SER A 926 24.93 16.59 -14.15
C SER A 926 24.70 17.56 -12.98
N TYR A 927 24.70 18.88 -13.24
CA TYR A 927 24.42 19.90 -12.22
C TYR A 927 23.06 19.73 -11.55
N TYR A 928 22.06 19.24 -12.28
CA TYR A 928 20.71 19.03 -11.78
C TYR A 928 20.51 17.65 -11.12
N LEU A 929 21.58 16.83 -11.06
CA LEU A 929 21.60 15.57 -10.31
C LEU A 929 22.17 15.79 -8.92
N GLU A 930 21.30 15.82 -7.93
CA GLU A 930 21.66 16.07 -6.55
C GLU A 930 21.79 14.77 -5.74
N ASP A 931 22.48 14.84 -4.61
CA ASP A 931 22.48 13.78 -3.62
C ASP A 931 21.10 13.67 -2.96
N GLY A 932 20.51 12.47 -3.05
CA GLY A 932 19.18 12.21 -2.51
C GLY A 932 19.19 11.75 -1.05
N ASP A 933 20.34 11.76 -0.38
CA ASP A 933 20.49 11.28 0.99
C ASP A 933 19.60 12.05 1.96
N PHE A 934 18.86 11.33 2.79
CA PHE A 934 18.03 11.97 3.82
C PHE A 934 17.80 11.10 5.05
N LEU A 935 17.48 11.79 6.15
CA LEU A 935 16.88 11.22 7.35
C LEU A 935 15.67 12.07 7.76
N LYS A 936 14.48 11.47 7.73
CA LYS A 936 13.19 12.15 7.90
C LYS A 936 12.49 11.69 9.18
N MET A 937 12.03 12.63 10.00
CA MET A 937 11.09 12.38 11.09
C MET A 937 9.70 12.22 10.47
N THR A 938 9.28 10.98 10.24
CA THR A 938 8.01 10.68 9.57
C THR A 938 6.81 10.85 10.49
N ASN A 939 6.96 10.50 11.77
CA ASN A 939 5.91 10.67 12.77
C ASN A 939 6.51 10.85 14.16
N ILE A 940 5.86 11.66 14.98
CA ILE A 940 6.05 11.74 16.44
C ILE A 940 4.68 11.87 17.09
N THR A 941 4.41 11.06 18.11
CA THR A 941 3.11 11.03 18.81
C THR A 941 3.32 11.01 20.31
N LEU A 942 2.62 11.88 21.02
CA LEU A 942 2.51 11.90 22.49
C LEU A 942 1.08 11.59 22.89
N GLY A 943 0.89 10.51 23.63
CA GLY A 943 -0.39 10.03 24.12
C GLY A 943 -0.50 10.11 25.64
N TYR A 944 -1.71 10.21 26.13
CA TYR A 944 -2.04 10.17 27.55
C TYR A 944 -3.29 9.30 27.79
N ASN A 945 -3.13 8.24 28.57
CA ASN A 945 -4.22 7.38 29.02
C ASN A 945 -4.87 7.99 30.26
N ILE A 946 -6.11 8.46 30.12
CA ILE A 946 -6.84 9.16 31.18
C ILE A 946 -7.28 8.14 32.23
N PRO A 947 -6.82 8.27 33.50
CA PRO A 947 -7.21 7.33 34.56
C PRO A 947 -8.67 7.53 34.96
N LEU A 948 -9.49 6.52 34.73
CA LEU A 948 -10.93 6.54 35.07
C LEU A 948 -11.15 5.92 36.43
N LYS A 949 -11.60 6.72 37.40
CA LYS A 949 -11.76 6.30 38.80
C LYS A 949 -13.00 5.44 39.10
N SER A 950 -13.94 5.22 38.22
CA SER A 950 -15.11 4.34 38.39
C SER A 950 -16.20 4.57 37.35
N SER A 951 -15.89 4.38 36.07
CA SER A 951 -16.93 4.41 35.06
C SER A 951 -17.50 3.02 34.79
N LYS A 952 -18.83 2.88 34.77
CA LYS A 952 -19.51 1.64 34.40
C LYS A 952 -19.59 1.45 32.88
N PHE A 953 -19.44 2.52 32.11
CA PHE A 953 -19.68 2.53 30.68
C PHE A 953 -18.39 2.68 29.86
N VAL A 954 -17.44 3.49 30.32
CA VAL A 954 -16.18 3.75 29.62
C VAL A 954 -15.04 3.04 30.34
N LYS A 955 -14.33 2.17 29.62
CA LYS A 955 -13.21 1.37 30.14
C LYS A 955 -11.88 2.08 30.01
N ASN A 956 -11.65 2.74 28.87
CA ASN A 956 -10.39 3.43 28.58
C ASN A 956 -10.65 4.67 27.73
N ILE A 957 -9.89 5.75 27.99
CA ILE A 957 -9.81 6.92 27.13
C ILE A 957 -8.33 7.25 26.95
N ARG A 958 -7.89 7.29 25.70
CA ARG A 958 -6.55 7.79 25.34
C ARG A 958 -6.70 9.00 24.42
N ALA A 959 -6.16 10.14 24.85
CA ALA A 959 -5.99 11.33 24.01
C ALA A 959 -4.55 11.41 23.52
N TYR A 960 -4.32 11.89 22.31
CA TYR A 960 -2.97 12.03 21.77
C TYR A 960 -2.86 13.22 20.85
N VAL A 961 -1.62 13.72 20.71
CA VAL A 961 -1.22 14.69 19.70
C VAL A 961 -0.11 14.06 18.86
N SER A 962 -0.12 14.30 17.56
CA SER A 962 0.95 13.85 16.67
C SER A 962 1.34 14.88 15.64
N ALA A 963 2.56 14.78 15.14
CA ALA A 963 3.04 15.53 14.00
C ALA A 963 3.64 14.57 12.97
N ASP A 964 3.26 14.76 11.70
CA ASP A 964 3.73 13.97 10.58
C ASP A 964 4.62 14.81 9.67
N ASN A 965 5.70 14.20 9.16
CA ASN A 965 6.72 14.86 8.32
C ASN A 965 7.29 16.12 8.98
N LEU A 966 7.62 16.03 10.29
CA LEU A 966 8.00 17.20 11.09
C LEU A 966 9.24 17.91 10.56
N PHE A 967 10.28 17.14 10.18
CA PHE A 967 11.48 17.64 9.53
C PHE A 967 12.17 16.56 8.68
N CYS A 968 12.98 17.01 7.74
CA CYS A 968 13.84 16.17 6.90
C CYS A 968 15.25 16.76 6.92
N ILE A 969 16.23 15.95 7.31
CA ILE A 969 17.66 16.30 7.25
C ILE A 969 18.17 15.80 5.91
N THR A 970 18.50 16.70 4.99
CA THR A 970 18.94 16.40 3.63
C THR A 970 19.75 17.54 3.06
N GLY A 971 20.63 17.26 2.11
CA GLY A 971 21.30 18.24 1.26
C GLY A 971 20.55 18.52 -0.05
N TYR A 972 19.39 17.87 -0.27
CA TYR A 972 18.59 18.01 -1.48
C TYR A 972 17.81 19.34 -1.52
N ASP A 973 17.95 20.10 -2.63
CA ASP A 973 17.34 21.43 -2.75
C ASP A 973 15.88 21.40 -3.20
N GLY A 974 15.40 20.28 -3.81
CA GLY A 974 14.01 20.12 -4.28
C GLY A 974 12.98 20.00 -3.15
N LEU A 975 11.75 19.58 -3.52
CA LEU A 975 10.61 19.54 -2.59
C LEU A 975 10.74 18.47 -1.50
N ASP A 976 10.99 17.24 -1.88
CA ASP A 976 11.10 16.10 -0.95
C ASP A 976 11.99 15.00 -1.57
N PRO A 977 13.06 14.57 -0.90
CA PRO A 977 13.95 13.52 -1.40
C PRO A 977 13.32 12.13 -1.35
N GLU A 978 12.20 11.94 -0.63
CA GLU A 978 11.47 10.68 -0.60
C GLU A 978 10.70 10.51 -1.92
N MET A 979 11.27 9.75 -2.86
CA MET A 979 10.64 9.51 -4.16
C MET A 979 9.60 8.39 -4.05
N SER A 980 8.41 8.67 -4.58
CA SER A 980 7.28 7.72 -4.61
C SER A 980 7.00 7.18 -6.02
N ASN A 981 7.99 7.25 -6.93
CA ASN A 981 7.79 6.80 -8.30
C ASN A 981 7.52 5.29 -8.33
N GLY A 982 6.27 4.92 -8.60
CA GLY A 982 5.86 3.53 -8.83
C GLY A 982 6.43 2.99 -10.14
N ASP A 983 6.66 3.87 -11.11
CA ASP A 983 7.21 3.53 -12.41
C ASP A 983 8.72 3.29 -12.35
N ILE A 984 9.12 2.10 -12.80
CA ILE A 984 10.53 1.70 -12.88
C ILE A 984 11.29 2.39 -14.01
N TRP A 985 10.56 2.97 -14.97
CA TRP A 985 11.11 3.66 -16.13
C TRP A 985 11.46 5.14 -15.86
N SER A 986 11.18 5.62 -14.63
CA SER A 986 11.43 7.01 -14.23
C SER A 986 11.90 7.15 -12.78
N LEU A 987 12.76 6.22 -12.31
CA LEU A 987 13.26 6.20 -10.94
C LEU A 987 14.06 7.47 -10.61
N GLY A 988 13.88 8.00 -9.38
CA GLY A 988 14.67 9.11 -8.85
C GLY A 988 14.49 10.45 -9.57
N ILE A 989 13.36 10.68 -10.25
CA ILE A 989 13.03 11.97 -10.86
C ILE A 989 12.03 12.70 -9.96
N ASP A 990 12.39 13.90 -9.50
CA ASP A 990 11.48 14.80 -8.79
C ASP A 990 10.76 15.68 -9.81
N TRP A 991 9.59 15.20 -10.26
CA TRP A 991 8.82 15.81 -11.33
C TRP A 991 8.35 17.24 -10.99
N ARG A 992 8.43 18.15 -11.95
CA ARG A 992 7.97 19.55 -11.83
C ARG A 992 6.46 19.70 -11.54
N ASP A 993 5.68 18.67 -11.87
CA ASP A 993 4.23 18.64 -11.66
C ASP A 993 3.84 18.03 -10.30
N LYS A 994 4.82 17.70 -9.46
CA LYS A 994 4.61 17.04 -8.18
C LYS A 994 3.85 17.94 -7.20
N TYR A 995 2.78 17.38 -6.63
CA TYR A 995 2.10 17.99 -5.48
C TYR A 995 3.06 17.94 -4.27
N PRO A 996 3.42 19.10 -3.66
CA PRO A 996 4.38 19.12 -2.56
C PRO A 996 3.92 18.29 -1.36
N SER A 997 4.87 17.61 -0.69
CA SER A 997 4.59 16.89 0.55
C SER A 997 4.08 17.84 1.65
N THR A 998 3.22 17.32 2.53
CA THR A 998 2.59 18.09 3.61
C THR A 998 3.19 17.77 4.96
N ARG A 999 3.20 18.77 5.84
CA ARG A 999 3.40 18.63 7.29
C ARG A 999 2.04 18.72 7.96
N SER A 1000 1.74 17.75 8.84
CA SER A 1000 0.44 17.67 9.50
C SER A 1000 0.57 17.67 11.02
N PHE A 1001 -0.39 18.30 11.70
CA PHE A 1001 -0.54 18.26 13.15
C PHE A 1001 -1.91 17.71 13.48
N THR A 1002 -1.94 16.66 14.30
CA THR A 1002 -3.13 15.84 14.57
C THR A 1002 -3.44 15.82 16.06
N PHE A 1003 -4.71 15.93 16.38
CA PHE A 1003 -5.28 15.62 17.70
C PHE A 1003 -6.22 14.43 17.57
N GLY A 1004 -6.05 13.40 18.41
CA GLY A 1004 -6.86 12.19 18.36
C GLY A 1004 -7.36 11.72 19.72
N LEU A 1005 -8.44 10.95 19.67
CA LEU A 1005 -9.13 10.39 20.82
C LEU A 1005 -9.55 8.94 20.55
N ASN A 1006 -9.16 8.03 21.45
CA ASN A 1006 -9.61 6.63 21.45
C ASN A 1006 -10.41 6.36 22.73
N VAL A 1007 -11.61 5.79 22.58
CA VAL A 1007 -12.51 5.48 23.70
C VAL A 1007 -12.96 4.03 23.59
N SER A 1008 -12.81 3.26 24.65
CA SER A 1008 -13.34 1.90 24.78
C SER A 1008 -14.47 1.87 25.82
N PHE A 1009 -15.59 1.26 25.43
CA PHE A 1009 -16.80 1.16 26.25
C PHE A 1009 -17.01 -0.22 26.81
#